data_3c66d372f80b636a9c660ae0a4396e53
#
_entry.id   3c66d372f80b636a9c660ae0a4396e53
#
_cell.length_a   1.000
_cell.length_b   1.000
_cell.length_c   1.000
_cell.angle_alpha   90.00
_cell.angle_beta   90.00
_cell.angle_gamma   90.00
#
_symmetry.space_group_name_H-M   'P 1'
#
loop_
_entity.id
_entity.type
_entity.pdbx_description
1 polymer ?
#
loop_
_entity_poly.entity_id
_entity_poly.type
_entity_poly.pdbx_seq_one_letter_code
_entity_poly.pdbx_strand_id
1 'polypeptide(L)'
;KEESFREEKKTLAVIVDGSWSMNLAGGASGGDRIEAVRGFFGDNAAFFTRLGQNFILDYYTFDEAMKPSSQESILNQKPSGKHTELGKLLGELIRKHGRGELDEALLISDGAGSWQSLDGGSDEALKNAGFRINAAGALASDATDDIWIDRIDSNEVSFLRYPYSVRAVVKSGGPAGMRIPASLYEGDELISIKEVHIDPRTKEGEAEFEINPVTLGRKIYTVSVPVLSGELVPENNQKSFYTDVIINKIRVLHVAGSPSWDVRFLRKALKRNPSIDLVSFFILRDPSDLVFATENELSLIPFPVNEIFGNELPTFDIVIFQNFNFQPYGIFGFHLRSVRDYVMNDGGAFLMIGGNKSFDSGNYGRTPISEILPVELDYMARPAADTISGEAFRPKLTAAGKNHPIMRIVPDRDENEKQWNGMPELEGFNMVEGLNPDAVPLLVSPEGEPILALTKAGSGKAATFLSDSSWRWNFIYGSEGDVSPLYEKFWNRLFLWFVNDPELKDVRIETDKAVYSPGESAGVGIWDLSGDVAGDKPVKAQLTLPDGTIADIEPERDSRQRLTAKIMLSQPGVYKITARPGDSGADFSDPETSEASFIVEPPGDELRGVTSNLKLLKYIAGATGGSYISTRDNPEALNIENVRKKTITGYKTVLLWDNPFFLLLILGLLFSEWSLRRRWGLK
;
A
#
# COMPACT_ATOMS: atom_id res chain seq x y z
N LYS A 1 -57.62 -34.44 28.64
CA LYS A 1 -56.83 -34.13 27.48
C LYS A 1 -55.69 -35.14 27.39
N GLU A 2 -55.66 -35.92 26.34
CA GLU A 2 -54.51 -36.78 26.02
C GLU A 2 -53.65 -36.02 25.02
N GLU A 3 -52.30 -35.89 25.27
CA GLU A 3 -51.38 -35.31 24.42
C GLU A 3 -50.90 -36.34 23.39
N SER A 4 -50.96 -35.99 22.08
CA SER A 4 -50.42 -36.84 21.08
C SER A 4 -48.97 -36.29 20.77
N PHE A 5 -47.95 -37.15 20.88
CA PHE A 5 -46.58 -36.86 20.65
C PHE A 5 -46.12 -37.43 19.30
N ARG A 6 -45.33 -36.66 18.58
CA ARG A 6 -44.55 -37.16 17.44
C ARG A 6 -43.10 -37.19 17.86
N GLU A 7 -42.44 -38.28 17.62
CA GLU A 7 -41.00 -38.38 17.80
C GLU A 7 -40.32 -37.87 16.54
N GLU A 8 -39.53 -36.81 16.67
CA GLU A 8 -38.74 -36.21 15.61
C GLU A 8 -37.24 -36.37 15.91
N LYS A 9 -36.42 -36.45 14.86
CA LYS A 9 -34.96 -36.44 15.03
C LYS A 9 -34.53 -35.07 15.54
N LYS A 10 -33.59 -35.05 16.48
CA LYS A 10 -32.90 -33.83 16.90
C LYS A 10 -31.98 -33.29 15.77
N THR A 11 -31.79 -32.00 15.72
CA THR A 11 -30.83 -31.35 14.80
C THR A 11 -29.51 -31.16 15.51
N LEU A 12 -28.44 -31.71 14.93
CA LEU A 12 -27.05 -31.53 15.36
C LEU A 12 -26.31 -30.66 14.35
N ALA A 13 -25.87 -29.47 14.78
CA ALA A 13 -24.99 -28.65 13.96
C ALA A 13 -23.54 -29.14 14.09
N VAL A 14 -22.93 -29.48 12.99
CA VAL A 14 -21.50 -29.79 12.89
C VAL A 14 -20.79 -28.56 12.28
N ILE A 15 -20.00 -27.90 13.12
CA ILE A 15 -19.40 -26.59 12.80
C ILE A 15 -17.92 -26.76 12.77
N VAL A 16 -17.31 -26.41 11.63
CA VAL A 16 -15.86 -26.48 11.41
C VAL A 16 -15.32 -25.10 11.23
N ASP A 17 -14.22 -24.82 11.93
CA ASP A 17 -13.46 -23.58 11.83
C ASP A 17 -12.86 -23.45 10.43
N GLY A 18 -13.20 -22.37 9.74
CA GLY A 18 -12.73 -22.03 8.39
C GLY A 18 -11.71 -20.89 8.38
N SER A 19 -11.21 -20.52 9.55
CA SER A 19 -10.20 -19.47 9.69
C SER A 19 -8.83 -19.91 9.15
N TRP A 20 -8.02 -18.93 8.82
CA TRP A 20 -6.69 -19.18 8.25
C TRP A 20 -5.78 -19.98 9.20
N SER A 21 -5.94 -19.82 10.52
CA SER A 21 -5.16 -20.56 11.53
C SER A 21 -5.25 -22.09 11.38
N MET A 22 -6.32 -22.58 10.76
CA MET A 22 -6.51 -24.00 10.47
C MET A 22 -5.54 -24.56 9.39
N ASN A 23 -4.85 -23.70 8.62
CA ASN A 23 -3.80 -24.12 7.69
C ASN A 23 -2.44 -24.32 8.36
N LEU A 24 -2.31 -23.97 9.63
CA LEU A 24 -1.04 -24.08 10.35
C LEU A 24 -0.74 -25.52 10.76
N ALA A 25 0.58 -25.82 10.86
CA ALA A 25 1.03 -27.11 11.31
C ALA A 25 0.56 -27.43 12.75
N GLY A 26 0.02 -28.59 12.94
CA GLY A 26 -0.54 -29.06 14.22
C GLY A 26 0.48 -29.75 15.13
N GLY A 27 1.69 -29.18 15.36
CA GLY A 27 2.71 -29.69 16.27
C GLY A 27 3.72 -30.66 15.62
N ALA A 28 4.58 -31.28 16.41
CA ALA A 28 5.74 -32.08 16.01
C ALA A 28 5.46 -33.29 15.05
N SER A 29 4.21 -33.59 14.75
CA SER A 29 3.80 -34.69 13.88
C SER A 29 3.44 -34.29 12.45
N GLY A 30 3.61 -33.01 12.05
CA GLY A 30 3.81 -32.62 10.66
C GLY A 30 2.61 -32.55 9.74
N GLY A 31 1.36 -32.43 10.25
CA GLY A 31 0.19 -32.18 9.39
C GLY A 31 -0.53 -30.90 9.77
N ASP A 32 -1.18 -30.26 8.79
CA ASP A 32 -1.99 -29.05 9.03
C ASP A 32 -3.20 -29.36 9.92
N ARG A 33 -3.68 -28.37 10.70
CA ARG A 33 -4.87 -28.55 11.56
C ARG A 33 -6.09 -28.96 10.77
N ILE A 34 -6.27 -28.43 9.57
CA ILE A 34 -7.38 -28.82 8.67
C ILE A 34 -7.23 -30.25 8.17
N GLU A 35 -6.02 -30.76 7.97
CA GLU A 35 -5.79 -32.16 7.60
C GLU A 35 -6.17 -33.10 8.74
N ALA A 36 -5.90 -32.72 9.99
CA ALA A 36 -6.37 -33.46 11.14
C ALA A 36 -7.90 -33.51 11.23
N VAL A 37 -8.59 -32.44 10.85
CA VAL A 37 -10.07 -32.42 10.77
C VAL A 37 -10.53 -33.34 9.63
N ARG A 38 -9.89 -33.32 8.47
CA ARG A 38 -10.19 -34.24 7.36
C ARG A 38 -10.01 -35.70 7.76
N GLY A 39 -8.89 -36.01 8.44
CA GLY A 39 -8.62 -37.33 9.00
C GLY A 39 -9.69 -37.74 10.01
N PHE A 40 -10.10 -36.85 10.91
CA PHE A 40 -11.16 -37.11 11.90
C PHE A 40 -12.49 -37.51 11.24
N PHE A 41 -12.91 -36.86 10.16
CA PHE A 41 -14.09 -37.26 9.39
C PHE A 41 -13.89 -38.58 8.63
N GLY A 42 -12.72 -38.76 8.00
CA GLY A 42 -12.38 -39.95 7.18
C GLY A 42 -12.30 -41.22 8.03
N ASP A 43 -11.50 -41.17 9.10
CA ASP A 43 -11.27 -42.33 10.00
C ASP A 43 -12.52 -42.72 10.77
N ASN A 44 -13.44 -41.78 11.01
CA ASN A 44 -14.65 -41.98 11.77
C ASN A 44 -15.94 -41.90 10.94
N ALA A 45 -15.85 -42.22 9.63
CA ALA A 45 -17.00 -42.18 8.72
C ALA A 45 -18.20 -43.02 9.21
N ALA A 46 -17.94 -44.17 9.86
CA ALA A 46 -18.97 -45.02 10.45
C ALA A 46 -19.74 -44.32 11.61
N PHE A 47 -19.02 -43.54 12.40
CA PHE A 47 -19.64 -42.74 13.50
C PHE A 47 -20.57 -41.67 12.93
N PHE A 48 -20.14 -40.89 11.97
CA PHE A 48 -20.94 -39.83 11.33
C PHE A 48 -22.14 -40.40 10.56
N THR A 49 -21.98 -41.56 9.91
CA THR A 49 -23.08 -42.27 9.26
C THR A 49 -24.16 -42.68 10.29
N ARG A 50 -23.74 -43.21 11.44
CA ARG A 50 -24.66 -43.59 12.55
C ARG A 50 -25.34 -42.37 13.17
N LEU A 51 -24.60 -41.26 13.34
CA LEU A 51 -25.18 -39.99 13.78
C LEU A 51 -26.27 -39.52 12.81
N GLY A 52 -26.08 -39.58 11.52
CA GLY A 52 -27.08 -39.21 10.52
C GLY A 52 -28.33 -40.08 10.50
N GLN A 53 -28.25 -41.32 11.06
CA GLN A 53 -29.44 -42.16 11.26
C GLN A 53 -30.33 -41.65 12.39
N ASN A 54 -29.72 -41.03 13.42
CA ASN A 54 -30.39 -40.59 14.64
C ASN A 54 -30.68 -39.09 14.68
N PHE A 55 -29.86 -38.27 13.99
CA PHE A 55 -29.95 -36.83 13.93
C PHE A 55 -30.16 -36.33 12.51
N ILE A 56 -30.67 -35.12 12.40
CA ILE A 56 -30.53 -34.28 11.21
C ILE A 56 -29.17 -33.57 11.36
N LEU A 57 -28.20 -33.82 10.44
CA LEU A 57 -26.89 -33.23 10.50
C LEU A 57 -26.84 -31.99 9.61
N ASP A 58 -26.69 -30.83 10.22
CA ASP A 58 -26.49 -29.55 9.53
C ASP A 58 -25.03 -29.15 9.64
N TYR A 59 -24.38 -29.00 8.49
CA TYR A 59 -22.97 -28.64 8.41
C TYR A 59 -22.79 -27.15 8.22
N TYR A 60 -21.85 -26.58 8.94
CA TYR A 60 -21.47 -25.17 8.84
C TYR A 60 -19.95 -25.01 8.85
N THR A 61 -19.47 -23.99 8.15
CA THR A 61 -18.16 -23.40 8.39
C THR A 61 -18.33 -22.09 9.12
N PHE A 62 -17.38 -21.71 9.94
CA PHE A 62 -17.40 -20.40 10.58
C PHE A 62 -16.01 -19.74 10.54
N ASP A 63 -16.05 -18.44 10.41
CA ASP A 63 -14.93 -17.51 10.49
C ASP A 63 -15.41 -16.26 11.24
N GLU A 64 -15.71 -15.19 10.57
CA GLU A 64 -16.39 -14.00 11.09
C GLU A 64 -17.90 -14.22 11.29
N ALA A 65 -18.48 -15.20 10.57
CA ALA A 65 -19.89 -15.56 10.62
C ALA A 65 -20.08 -17.04 10.29
N MET A 66 -21.17 -17.62 10.78
CA MET A 66 -21.54 -19.00 10.50
C MET A 66 -22.19 -19.10 9.11
N LYS A 67 -21.63 -19.95 8.23
CA LYS A 67 -22.07 -20.15 6.83
C LYS A 67 -22.54 -21.61 6.64
N PRO A 68 -23.73 -21.85 6.07
CA PRO A 68 -24.14 -23.19 5.71
C PRO A 68 -23.16 -23.86 4.76
N SER A 69 -22.85 -25.12 4.97
CA SER A 69 -21.89 -25.88 4.18
C SER A 69 -22.34 -27.33 3.99
N SER A 70 -21.52 -28.14 3.36
CA SER A 70 -21.69 -29.60 3.30
C SER A 70 -20.41 -30.28 3.77
N GLN A 71 -20.51 -31.53 4.19
CA GLN A 71 -19.34 -32.31 4.57
C GLN A 71 -18.29 -32.37 3.43
N GLU A 72 -18.72 -32.54 2.19
CA GLU A 72 -17.85 -32.55 1.02
C GLU A 72 -17.16 -31.20 0.80
N SER A 73 -17.88 -30.09 0.97
CA SER A 73 -17.33 -28.76 0.85
C SER A 73 -16.27 -28.48 1.92
N ILE A 74 -16.54 -28.86 3.18
CA ILE A 74 -15.60 -28.71 4.30
C ILE A 74 -14.31 -29.48 4.05
N LEU A 75 -14.41 -30.70 3.52
CA LEU A 75 -13.24 -31.53 3.23
C LEU A 75 -12.38 -31.03 2.07
N ASN A 76 -12.95 -30.29 1.11
CA ASN A 76 -12.25 -29.82 -0.09
C ASN A 76 -11.83 -28.34 -0.01
N GLN A 77 -12.46 -27.54 0.84
CA GLN A 77 -12.18 -26.11 0.94
C GLN A 77 -10.89 -25.83 1.73
N LYS A 78 -10.07 -24.90 1.25
CA LYS A 78 -8.95 -24.33 2.04
C LYS A 78 -9.50 -23.25 2.97
N PRO A 79 -9.18 -23.31 4.28
CA PRO A 79 -9.50 -22.25 5.22
C PRO A 79 -8.91 -20.92 4.77
N SER A 80 -9.72 -19.86 4.77
CA SER A 80 -9.33 -18.51 4.30
C SER A 80 -9.92 -17.37 5.10
N GLY A 81 -10.67 -17.69 6.18
CA GLY A 81 -11.27 -16.69 7.08
C GLY A 81 -10.23 -15.82 7.76
N LYS A 82 -10.51 -14.52 7.87
CA LYS A 82 -9.58 -13.52 8.42
C LYS A 82 -9.55 -13.49 9.94
N HIS A 83 -10.65 -13.86 10.58
CA HIS A 83 -10.82 -13.81 12.04
C HIS A 83 -11.75 -14.93 12.51
N THR A 84 -11.45 -15.46 13.70
CA THR A 84 -12.32 -16.41 14.40
C THR A 84 -13.09 -15.69 15.49
N GLU A 85 -14.38 -15.41 15.24
CA GLU A 85 -15.27 -14.70 16.17
C GLU A 85 -16.14 -15.68 16.98
N LEU A 86 -15.50 -16.43 17.89
CA LEU A 86 -16.19 -17.44 18.73
C LEU A 86 -17.38 -16.89 19.51
N GLY A 87 -17.32 -15.64 19.98
CA GLY A 87 -18.44 -15.00 20.66
C GLY A 87 -19.65 -14.79 19.77
N LYS A 88 -19.48 -14.37 18.51
CA LYS A 88 -20.58 -14.23 17.54
C LYS A 88 -21.19 -15.58 17.19
N LEU A 89 -20.35 -16.61 16.99
CA LEU A 89 -20.80 -17.98 16.74
C LEU A 89 -21.72 -18.48 17.85
N LEU A 90 -21.28 -18.35 19.09
CA LEU A 90 -22.07 -18.79 20.25
C LEU A 90 -23.43 -18.06 20.37
N GLY A 91 -23.40 -16.72 20.13
CA GLY A 91 -24.64 -15.94 20.08
C GLY A 91 -25.61 -16.40 18.97
N GLU A 92 -25.06 -16.82 17.82
CA GLU A 92 -25.90 -17.37 16.74
C GLU A 92 -26.45 -18.75 17.04
N LEU A 93 -25.66 -19.62 17.66
CA LEU A 93 -26.11 -20.94 18.11
C LEU A 93 -27.22 -20.84 19.16
N ILE A 94 -27.07 -19.94 20.14
CA ILE A 94 -28.10 -19.67 21.14
C ILE A 94 -29.41 -19.20 20.48
N ARG A 95 -29.31 -18.29 19.49
CA ARG A 95 -30.51 -17.82 18.74
C ARG A 95 -31.18 -18.93 17.94
N LYS A 96 -30.41 -19.80 17.28
CA LYS A 96 -30.92 -20.94 16.51
C LYS A 96 -31.60 -21.94 17.42
N HIS A 97 -31.01 -22.24 18.57
CA HIS A 97 -31.64 -23.10 19.58
C HIS A 97 -32.98 -22.51 20.09
N GLY A 98 -33.00 -21.22 20.44
CA GLY A 98 -34.21 -20.53 20.88
C GLY A 98 -35.35 -20.52 19.84
N ARG A 99 -35.04 -20.66 18.56
CA ARG A 99 -36.01 -20.83 17.46
C ARG A 99 -36.41 -22.29 17.21
N GLY A 100 -35.80 -23.24 17.92
CA GLY A 100 -36.03 -24.67 17.73
C GLY A 100 -35.37 -25.26 16.47
N GLU A 101 -34.44 -24.51 15.82
CA GLU A 101 -33.72 -24.94 14.63
C GLU A 101 -32.53 -25.83 14.98
N LEU A 102 -32.06 -25.85 16.24
CA LEU A 102 -30.88 -26.54 16.71
C LEU A 102 -31.15 -27.19 18.08
N ASP A 103 -30.74 -28.42 18.27
CA ASP A 103 -30.85 -29.14 19.55
C ASP A 103 -29.48 -29.39 20.20
N GLU A 104 -28.41 -29.66 19.42
CA GLU A 104 -27.05 -29.91 19.90
C GLU A 104 -26.04 -29.37 18.88
N ALA A 105 -24.79 -29.08 19.31
CA ALA A 105 -23.72 -28.64 18.42
C ALA A 105 -22.44 -29.45 18.67
N LEU A 106 -21.66 -29.69 17.58
CA LEU A 106 -20.30 -30.18 17.59
C LEU A 106 -19.41 -29.11 16.95
N LEU A 107 -18.58 -28.46 17.76
CA LEU A 107 -17.64 -27.45 17.34
C LEU A 107 -16.26 -28.07 17.13
N ILE A 108 -15.70 -27.94 15.93
CA ILE A 108 -14.35 -28.40 15.57
C ILE A 108 -13.49 -27.19 15.24
N SER A 109 -12.54 -26.84 16.11
CA SER A 109 -11.71 -25.65 16.02
C SER A 109 -10.39 -25.85 16.76
N ASP A 110 -9.40 -25.01 16.49
CA ASP A 110 -8.19 -24.92 17.32
C ASP A 110 -8.38 -24.01 18.55
N GLY A 111 -9.52 -23.32 18.63
CA GLY A 111 -9.85 -22.40 19.70
C GLY A 111 -9.09 -21.07 19.64
N ALA A 112 -8.26 -20.83 18.61
CA ALA A 112 -7.67 -19.53 18.37
C ALA A 112 -8.77 -18.57 17.93
N GLY A 113 -8.86 -17.40 18.56
CA GLY A 113 -9.87 -16.40 18.18
C GLY A 113 -10.27 -15.47 19.31
N SER A 114 -11.06 -14.45 18.97
CA SER A 114 -11.51 -13.48 19.94
C SER A 114 -12.72 -13.97 20.72
N TRP A 115 -12.64 -13.85 22.05
CA TRP A 115 -13.73 -14.16 22.98
C TRP A 115 -14.56 -12.93 23.40
N GLN A 116 -14.16 -11.73 22.94
CA GLN A 116 -14.59 -10.45 23.54
C GLN A 116 -15.98 -9.94 23.15
N SER A 117 -16.80 -10.66 22.39
CA SER A 117 -17.99 -10.08 21.76
C SER A 117 -19.35 -10.53 22.27
N LEU A 118 -19.45 -11.16 23.45
CA LEU A 118 -20.75 -11.26 24.12
C LEU A 118 -20.82 -10.12 25.13
N ASP A 119 -21.64 -9.10 24.85
CA ASP A 119 -21.92 -7.97 25.75
C ASP A 119 -22.02 -8.38 27.20
N GLY A 120 -20.99 -8.18 28.00
CA GLY A 120 -20.95 -8.20 29.46
C GLY A 120 -21.49 -9.44 30.21
N GLY A 121 -21.95 -10.50 29.52
CA GLY A 121 -22.62 -11.64 30.13
C GLY A 121 -22.30 -13.01 29.50
N SER A 122 -21.13 -13.17 28.89
CA SER A 122 -20.75 -14.37 28.12
C SER A 122 -20.84 -15.69 28.94
N ASP A 123 -20.41 -15.66 30.18
CA ASP A 123 -20.39 -16.84 31.04
C ASP A 123 -21.80 -17.29 31.48
N GLU A 124 -22.70 -16.35 31.80
CA GLU A 124 -24.08 -16.62 32.13
C GLU A 124 -24.87 -17.07 30.90
N ALA A 125 -24.64 -16.46 29.75
CA ALA A 125 -25.31 -16.84 28.51
C ALA A 125 -24.98 -18.28 28.08
N LEU A 126 -23.71 -18.72 28.25
CA LEU A 126 -23.30 -20.11 28.01
C LEU A 126 -23.95 -21.10 28.98
N LYS A 127 -23.92 -20.82 30.28
CA LYS A 127 -24.52 -21.69 31.29
C LYS A 127 -26.05 -21.82 31.11
N ASN A 128 -26.67 -20.77 30.57
CA ASN A 128 -28.13 -20.73 30.34
C ASN A 128 -28.50 -21.05 28.87
N ALA A 129 -27.55 -21.53 28.04
CA ALA A 129 -27.78 -21.81 26.64
C ALA A 129 -28.90 -22.82 26.37
N GLY A 130 -29.12 -23.73 27.31
CA GLY A 130 -30.23 -24.72 27.25
C GLY A 130 -29.98 -25.87 26.27
N PHE A 131 -28.82 -25.94 25.62
CA PHE A 131 -28.40 -27.02 24.72
C PHE A 131 -26.91 -27.31 24.91
N ARG A 132 -26.47 -28.48 24.43
CA ARG A 132 -25.09 -28.94 24.59
C ARG A 132 -24.23 -28.55 23.42
N ILE A 133 -23.02 -28.11 23.72
CA ILE A 133 -21.94 -27.88 22.74
C ILE A 133 -20.82 -28.86 23.06
N ASN A 134 -20.64 -29.86 22.20
CA ASN A 134 -19.49 -30.73 22.23
C ASN A 134 -18.36 -30.06 21.44
N ALA A 135 -17.10 -30.21 21.84
CA ALA A 135 -15.98 -29.61 21.15
C ALA A 135 -14.91 -30.66 20.79
N ALA A 136 -14.37 -30.56 19.57
CA ALA A 136 -13.23 -31.33 19.10
C ALA A 136 -12.10 -30.39 18.79
N GLY A 137 -10.99 -30.46 19.56
CA GLY A 137 -9.83 -29.62 19.35
C GLY A 137 -9.00 -30.10 18.17
N ALA A 138 -8.80 -29.26 17.15
CA ALA A 138 -7.86 -29.50 16.07
C ALA A 138 -6.45 -29.29 16.61
N LEU A 139 -5.66 -30.33 16.60
CA LEU A 139 -4.26 -30.48 17.06
C LEU A 139 -3.66 -29.27 17.83
N ALA A 140 -3.29 -29.49 19.08
CA ALA A 140 -2.58 -28.49 19.87
C ALA A 140 -1.10 -28.46 19.49
N SER A 141 -0.56 -27.28 19.31
CA SER A 141 0.88 -27.06 19.37
C SER A 141 1.25 -26.60 20.79
N ASP A 142 2.14 -27.32 21.44
CA ASP A 142 2.77 -26.87 22.70
C ASP A 142 3.93 -25.87 22.45
N ALA A 143 4.15 -25.40 21.19
CA ALA A 143 5.21 -24.47 20.88
C ALA A 143 4.87 -23.10 21.45
N THR A 144 5.68 -22.73 22.44
CA THR A 144 5.58 -21.46 23.17
C THR A 144 6.59 -20.40 22.64
N ASP A 145 7.47 -20.80 21.74
CA ASP A 145 8.59 -19.98 21.29
C ASP A 145 8.26 -19.31 19.96
N ASP A 146 7.30 -18.37 19.97
CA ASP A 146 6.88 -17.56 18.84
C ASP A 146 7.33 -16.11 19.05
N ILE A 147 7.87 -15.47 18.00
CA ILE A 147 8.19 -14.04 17.97
C ILE A 147 7.50 -13.44 16.78
N TRP A 148 6.79 -12.33 16.98
CA TRP A 148 6.09 -11.67 15.90
C TRP A 148 6.17 -10.16 15.98
N ILE A 149 5.98 -9.51 14.83
CA ILE A 149 5.85 -8.06 14.74
C ILE A 149 4.38 -7.70 14.95
N ASP A 150 4.08 -7.14 16.13
CA ASP A 150 2.70 -6.81 16.51
C ASP A 150 2.16 -5.65 15.69
N ARG A 151 2.87 -4.52 15.69
CA ARG A 151 2.50 -3.33 14.94
C ARG A 151 3.72 -2.54 14.50
N ILE A 152 3.52 -1.75 13.45
CA ILE A 152 4.47 -0.75 12.98
C ILE A 152 3.76 0.61 13.02
N ASP A 153 4.30 1.53 13.78
CA ASP A 153 3.85 2.90 13.87
C ASP A 153 4.69 3.72 12.89
N SER A 154 4.11 4.13 11.76
CA SER A 154 4.76 4.88 10.69
C SER A 154 3.84 5.96 10.14
N ASN A 155 4.40 6.92 9.42
CA ASN A 155 3.63 7.93 8.71
C ASN A 155 3.21 7.40 7.32
N GLU A 156 1.93 7.53 6.97
CA GLU A 156 1.44 7.20 5.63
C GLU A 156 2.00 8.14 4.55
N VAL A 157 2.40 9.37 4.95
CA VAL A 157 3.00 10.37 4.06
C VAL A 157 4.33 10.83 4.65
N SER A 158 5.36 10.86 3.82
CA SER A 158 6.68 11.40 4.15
C SER A 158 7.16 12.35 3.07
N PHE A 159 8.21 13.11 3.36
CA PHE A 159 8.75 14.11 2.44
C PHE A 159 10.11 13.67 1.90
N LEU A 160 10.33 13.90 0.61
CA LEU A 160 11.61 13.64 -0.05
C LEU A 160 12.76 14.33 0.69
N ARG A 161 13.82 13.57 1.03
CA ARG A 161 15.02 14.03 1.75
C ARG A 161 14.78 14.56 3.17
N TYR A 162 13.63 14.25 3.78
CA TYR A 162 13.36 14.55 5.18
C TYR A 162 13.30 13.27 5.99
N PRO A 163 14.24 13.02 6.91
CA PRO A 163 14.23 11.84 7.76
C PRO A 163 12.97 11.79 8.62
N TYR A 164 12.43 10.59 8.80
CA TYR A 164 11.31 10.33 9.71
C TYR A 164 11.52 9.01 10.47
N SER A 165 10.96 8.93 11.67
CA SER A 165 11.08 7.76 12.53
C SER A 165 9.95 6.78 12.30
N VAL A 166 10.28 5.49 12.31
CA VAL A 166 9.37 4.35 12.27
C VAL A 166 9.62 3.47 13.48
N ARG A 167 8.55 3.14 14.21
CA ARG A 167 8.62 2.28 15.40
C ARG A 167 7.97 0.94 15.11
N ALA A 168 8.71 -0.13 15.29
CA ALA A 168 8.22 -1.50 15.22
C ALA A 168 8.13 -2.10 16.63
N VAL A 169 7.00 -2.65 16.99
CA VAL A 169 6.75 -3.34 18.26
C VAL A 169 6.80 -4.83 18.01
N VAL A 170 7.73 -5.50 18.68
CA VAL A 170 7.96 -6.94 18.60
C VAL A 170 7.49 -7.59 19.89
N LYS A 171 6.72 -8.68 19.78
CA LYS A 171 6.25 -9.48 20.92
C LYS A 171 6.81 -10.88 20.87
N SER A 172 6.89 -11.51 22.03
CA SER A 172 7.35 -12.90 22.17
C SER A 172 6.41 -13.72 23.03
N GLY A 173 5.99 -14.88 22.52
CA GLY A 173 5.31 -15.92 23.30
C GLY A 173 6.27 -16.79 24.13
N GLY A 174 7.55 -16.76 23.78
CA GLY A 174 8.61 -17.60 24.33
C GLY A 174 9.40 -16.99 25.49
N PRO A 175 10.71 -17.32 25.60
CA PRO A 175 11.56 -16.86 26.68
C PRO A 175 11.71 -15.35 26.67
N ALA A 176 11.60 -14.76 27.87
CA ALA A 176 11.70 -13.34 28.09
C ALA A 176 13.18 -12.91 28.30
N GLY A 177 13.49 -11.64 28.03
CA GLY A 177 14.83 -11.09 28.19
C GLY A 177 15.79 -11.35 27.01
N MET A 178 15.24 -11.79 25.86
CA MET A 178 16.02 -11.99 24.64
C MET A 178 16.40 -10.66 23.99
N ARG A 179 17.54 -10.68 23.31
CA ARG A 179 17.95 -9.63 22.37
C ARG A 179 17.92 -10.21 20.98
N ILE A 180 17.19 -9.57 20.09
CA ILE A 180 17.00 -10.02 18.71
C ILE A 180 17.25 -8.87 17.75
N PRO A 181 17.88 -9.11 16.59
CA PRO A 181 18.00 -8.09 15.56
C PRO A 181 16.67 -7.92 14.84
N ALA A 182 16.21 -6.68 14.73
CA ALA A 182 15.15 -6.30 13.80
C ALA A 182 15.77 -5.60 12.61
N SER A 183 15.48 -6.08 11.42
CA SER A 183 16.02 -5.60 10.15
C SER A 183 14.95 -4.86 9.36
N LEU A 184 15.28 -3.70 8.79
CA LEU A 184 14.42 -2.91 7.92
C LEU A 184 14.91 -3.02 6.48
N TYR A 185 14.02 -3.35 5.56
CA TYR A 185 14.29 -3.49 4.14
C TYR A 185 13.43 -2.53 3.30
N GLU A 186 13.96 -2.08 2.16
CA GLU A 186 13.20 -1.52 1.03
C GLU A 186 13.33 -2.50 -0.15
N GLY A 187 12.25 -3.22 -0.47
CA GLY A 187 12.36 -4.39 -1.35
C GLY A 187 13.34 -5.42 -0.79
N ASP A 188 14.39 -5.75 -1.54
CA ASP A 188 15.45 -6.69 -1.12
C ASP A 188 16.67 -5.97 -0.48
N GLU A 189 16.67 -4.64 -0.46
CA GLU A 189 17.78 -3.85 0.07
C GLU A 189 17.66 -3.66 1.58
N LEU A 190 18.72 -4.02 2.31
CA LEU A 190 18.79 -3.82 3.76
C LEU A 190 19.13 -2.36 4.06
N ILE A 191 18.21 -1.65 4.70
CA ILE A 191 18.38 -0.24 5.08
C ILE A 191 19.08 -0.12 6.45
N SER A 192 18.60 -0.87 7.45
CA SER A 192 19.08 -0.74 8.83
C SER A 192 18.80 -1.97 9.66
N ILE A 193 19.64 -2.20 10.69
CA ILE A 193 19.42 -3.23 11.70
C ILE A 193 19.43 -2.58 13.08
N LYS A 194 18.45 -2.92 13.92
CA LYS A 194 18.36 -2.47 15.31
C LYS A 194 18.22 -3.66 16.24
N GLU A 195 18.87 -3.61 17.39
CA GLU A 195 18.71 -4.63 18.41
C GLU A 195 17.48 -4.34 19.26
N VAL A 196 16.56 -5.30 19.34
CA VAL A 196 15.34 -5.25 20.16
C VAL A 196 15.56 -6.05 21.43
N HIS A 197 15.31 -5.44 22.57
CA HIS A 197 15.32 -6.12 23.87
C HIS A 197 13.87 -6.41 24.30
N ILE A 198 13.53 -7.69 24.41
CA ILE A 198 12.21 -8.13 24.88
C ILE A 198 12.14 -8.03 26.40
N ASP A 199 11.29 -7.15 26.91
CA ASP A 199 11.10 -6.98 28.36
C ASP A 199 10.50 -8.26 28.97
N PRO A 200 11.10 -8.79 30.07
CA PRO A 200 10.63 -10.01 30.72
C PRO A 200 9.20 -9.95 31.27
N ARG A 201 8.69 -8.77 31.58
CA ARG A 201 7.38 -8.58 32.20
C ARG A 201 6.26 -8.39 31.15
N THR A 202 6.51 -7.50 30.19
CA THR A 202 5.54 -7.17 29.13
C THR A 202 5.59 -8.14 27.96
N LYS A 203 6.73 -8.84 27.81
CA LYS A 203 7.06 -9.67 26.63
C LYS A 203 7.05 -8.89 25.31
N GLU A 204 7.30 -7.59 25.37
CA GLU A 204 7.35 -6.66 24.26
C GLU A 204 8.74 -6.00 24.18
N GLY A 205 9.15 -5.65 22.97
CA GLY A 205 10.32 -4.84 22.70
C GLY A 205 10.07 -3.91 21.53
N GLU A 206 10.80 -2.81 21.45
CA GLU A 206 10.63 -1.81 20.41
C GLU A 206 11.93 -1.62 19.62
N ALA A 207 11.82 -1.45 18.30
CA ALA A 207 12.87 -0.98 17.41
C ALA A 207 12.46 0.35 16.81
N GLU A 208 13.34 1.36 16.89
CA GLU A 208 13.14 2.64 16.22
C GLU A 208 14.13 2.76 15.05
N PHE A 209 13.58 2.93 13.86
CA PHE A 209 14.33 3.12 12.62
C PHE A 209 14.16 4.56 12.14
N GLU A 210 15.20 5.13 11.58
CA GLU A 210 15.17 6.39 10.87
C GLU A 210 15.29 6.12 9.37
N ILE A 211 14.34 6.62 8.59
CA ILE A 211 14.27 6.46 7.14
C ILE A 211 14.43 7.82 6.49
N ASN A 212 15.36 7.92 5.54
CA ASN A 212 15.53 9.11 4.70
C ASN A 212 15.14 8.80 3.26
N PRO A 213 13.93 9.17 2.82
CA PRO A 213 13.46 8.86 1.47
C PRO A 213 14.24 9.65 0.41
N VAL A 214 14.76 8.96 -0.61
CA VAL A 214 15.54 9.58 -1.70
C VAL A 214 14.82 9.60 -3.04
N THR A 215 13.66 8.95 -3.15
CA THR A 215 12.86 8.89 -4.38
C THR A 215 11.38 9.06 -4.09
N LEU A 216 10.66 9.68 -5.02
CA LEU A 216 9.22 9.96 -4.92
C LEU A 216 8.35 8.73 -5.16
N GLY A 217 7.08 8.85 -4.74
CA GLY A 217 6.04 7.84 -4.94
C GLY A 217 5.89 6.91 -3.75
N ARG A 218 5.05 5.88 -3.91
CA ARG A 218 4.80 4.91 -2.85
C ARG A 218 6.01 4.02 -2.63
N LYS A 219 6.49 4.00 -1.39
CA LYS A 219 7.57 3.13 -0.91
C LYS A 219 7.02 2.10 0.04
N ILE A 220 7.45 0.87 -0.15
CA ILE A 220 7.09 -0.24 0.74
C ILE A 220 8.36 -0.68 1.47
N TYR A 221 8.24 -0.69 2.78
CA TYR A 221 9.29 -1.16 3.69
C TYR A 221 8.82 -2.41 4.41
N THR A 222 9.74 -3.30 4.71
CA THR A 222 9.46 -4.52 5.47
C THR A 222 10.38 -4.58 6.68
N VAL A 223 9.79 -4.70 7.86
CA VAL A 223 10.53 -5.05 9.07
C VAL A 223 10.52 -6.57 9.21
N SER A 224 11.66 -7.14 9.56
CA SER A 224 11.83 -8.59 9.75
C SER A 224 12.62 -8.88 11.02
N VAL A 225 12.22 -9.92 11.74
CA VAL A 225 12.97 -10.52 12.87
C VAL A 225 13.33 -11.96 12.51
N PRO A 226 14.42 -12.54 13.08
CA PRO A 226 14.82 -13.91 12.80
C PRO A 226 13.77 -14.92 13.25
N VAL A 227 13.59 -15.97 12.46
CA VAL A 227 12.76 -17.13 12.81
C VAL A 227 13.49 -17.95 13.89
N LEU A 228 12.83 -18.24 15.01
CA LEU A 228 13.36 -19.07 16.07
C LEU A 228 13.25 -20.56 15.71
N SER A 229 14.16 -21.37 16.30
CA SER A 229 14.10 -22.82 16.13
C SER A 229 12.85 -23.38 16.81
N GLY A 230 11.96 -24.00 16.03
CA GLY A 230 10.69 -24.55 16.52
C GLY A 230 9.51 -23.60 16.47
N GLU A 231 9.66 -22.43 15.86
CA GLU A 231 8.61 -21.46 15.60
C GLU A 231 7.59 -22.02 14.59
N LEU A 232 6.31 -21.81 14.87
CA LEU A 232 5.23 -22.39 14.05
C LEU A 232 4.77 -21.50 12.91
N VAL A 233 5.01 -20.20 13.03
CA VAL A 233 4.48 -19.17 12.12
C VAL A 233 5.58 -18.21 11.69
N PRO A 234 6.48 -18.62 10.81
CA PRO A 234 7.55 -17.74 10.31
C PRO A 234 7.00 -16.49 9.60
N GLU A 235 5.75 -16.55 9.11
CA GLU A 235 5.11 -15.48 8.36
C GLU A 235 4.83 -14.23 9.21
N ASN A 236 4.67 -14.36 10.54
CA ASN A 236 4.43 -13.24 11.46
C ASN A 236 5.71 -12.51 11.90
N ASN A 237 6.90 -13.05 11.53
CA ASN A 237 8.20 -12.44 11.75
C ASN A 237 8.50 -11.31 10.79
N GLN A 238 7.65 -11.09 9.80
CA GLN A 238 7.78 -10.03 8.84
C GLN A 238 6.49 -9.22 8.77
N LYS A 239 6.64 -7.89 8.68
CA LYS A 239 5.51 -7.00 8.45
C LYS A 239 5.91 -5.86 7.53
N SER A 240 5.11 -5.64 6.50
CA SER A 240 5.32 -4.57 5.54
C SER A 240 4.43 -3.39 5.86
N PHE A 241 4.92 -2.19 5.55
CA PHE A 241 4.17 -0.95 5.61
C PHE A 241 4.55 -0.07 4.42
N TYR A 242 3.72 0.91 4.12
CA TYR A 242 4.00 1.84 3.04
C TYR A 242 4.08 3.28 3.56
N THR A 243 4.73 4.12 2.78
CA THR A 243 4.67 5.57 2.89
C THR A 243 4.62 6.18 1.49
N ASP A 244 3.77 7.16 1.29
CA ASP A 244 3.72 7.95 0.05
C ASP A 244 4.70 9.12 0.19
N VAL A 245 5.84 9.02 -0.50
CA VAL A 245 6.88 10.06 -0.51
C VAL A 245 6.49 11.15 -1.47
N ILE A 246 6.27 12.34 -0.95
CA ILE A 246 5.87 13.52 -1.72
C ILE A 246 6.91 14.63 -1.59
N ILE A 247 6.86 15.59 -2.51
CA ILE A 247 7.62 16.83 -2.39
C ILE A 247 6.79 17.82 -1.59
N ASN A 248 7.36 18.36 -0.52
CA ASN A 248 6.75 19.49 0.18
C ASN A 248 6.85 20.76 -0.68
N LYS A 249 8.09 21.11 -1.07
CA LYS A 249 8.40 22.18 -2.02
C LYS A 249 9.71 21.87 -2.71
N ILE A 250 9.81 22.16 -4.00
CA ILE A 250 11.08 22.11 -4.74
C ILE A 250 11.92 23.30 -4.31
N ARG A 251 13.01 23.07 -3.61
CA ARG A 251 13.95 24.14 -3.20
C ARG A 251 14.90 24.47 -4.33
N VAL A 252 14.84 25.69 -4.82
CA VAL A 252 15.63 26.16 -5.98
C VAL A 252 16.61 27.24 -5.54
N LEU A 253 17.91 27.01 -5.76
CA LEU A 253 18.94 28.02 -5.68
C LEU A 253 19.12 28.66 -7.06
N HIS A 254 18.79 29.91 -7.21
CA HIS A 254 18.95 30.66 -8.44
C HIS A 254 20.00 31.74 -8.28
N VAL A 255 21.13 31.63 -9.02
CA VAL A 255 22.20 32.58 -9.04
C VAL A 255 22.28 33.22 -10.43
N ALA A 256 22.00 34.52 -10.50
CA ALA A 256 22.02 35.28 -11.75
C ALA A 256 23.15 36.32 -11.72
N GLY A 257 23.94 36.37 -12.77
CA GLY A 257 25.14 37.25 -12.86
C GLY A 257 24.83 38.68 -13.27
N SER A 258 23.65 38.93 -13.83
CA SER A 258 23.22 40.26 -14.25
C SER A 258 21.73 40.40 -14.30
N PRO A 259 21.15 41.54 -13.90
CA PRO A 259 19.73 41.80 -14.12
C PRO A 259 19.39 41.80 -15.61
N SER A 260 18.41 40.99 -15.99
CA SER A 260 17.87 40.93 -17.36
C SER A 260 16.36 40.68 -17.34
N TRP A 261 15.71 40.84 -18.49
CA TRP A 261 14.30 40.48 -18.62
C TRP A 261 14.07 39.00 -18.39
N ASP A 262 15.00 38.15 -18.82
CA ASP A 262 14.92 36.70 -18.65
C ASP A 262 14.97 36.31 -17.15
N VAL A 263 15.92 36.87 -16.37
CA VAL A 263 16.02 36.74 -14.94
C VAL A 263 14.72 37.19 -14.24
N ARG A 264 14.18 38.33 -14.68
CA ARG A 264 12.94 38.89 -14.11
C ARG A 264 11.75 37.95 -14.30
N PHE A 265 11.51 37.48 -15.52
CA PHE A 265 10.34 36.65 -15.83
C PHE A 265 10.49 35.24 -15.29
N LEU A 266 11.68 34.63 -15.37
CA LEU A 266 11.91 33.31 -14.75
C LEU A 266 11.69 33.36 -13.25
N ARG A 267 12.28 34.34 -12.57
CA ARG A 267 12.10 34.53 -11.13
C ARG A 267 10.63 34.79 -10.77
N LYS A 268 9.88 35.55 -11.58
CA LYS A 268 8.45 35.78 -11.38
C LYS A 268 7.65 34.49 -11.54
N ALA A 269 7.94 33.67 -12.57
CA ALA A 269 7.31 32.38 -12.79
C ALA A 269 7.55 31.42 -11.61
N LEU A 270 8.81 31.30 -11.16
CA LEU A 270 9.17 30.45 -10.03
C LEU A 270 8.49 30.88 -8.73
N LYS A 271 8.45 32.18 -8.43
CA LYS A 271 7.80 32.69 -7.22
C LYS A 271 6.28 32.53 -7.22
N ARG A 272 5.65 32.46 -8.39
CA ARG A 272 4.22 32.27 -8.52
C ARG A 272 3.79 30.85 -8.23
N ASN A 273 4.67 29.88 -8.45
CA ASN A 273 4.39 28.49 -8.16
C ASN A 273 4.50 28.19 -6.65
N PRO A 274 3.39 27.82 -5.98
CA PRO A 274 3.37 27.54 -4.56
C PRO A 274 4.22 26.31 -4.17
N SER A 275 4.48 25.41 -5.12
CA SER A 275 5.30 24.21 -4.94
C SER A 275 6.81 24.47 -5.04
N ILE A 276 7.24 25.75 -5.26
CA ILE A 276 8.64 26.13 -5.36
C ILE A 276 9.01 27.03 -4.17
N ASP A 277 10.11 26.67 -3.50
CA ASP A 277 10.80 27.51 -2.53
C ASP A 277 12.06 28.09 -3.19
N LEU A 278 12.00 29.37 -3.56
CA LEU A 278 13.03 30.02 -4.36
C LEU A 278 13.96 30.89 -3.51
N VAL A 279 15.23 30.52 -3.44
CA VAL A 279 16.32 31.36 -2.96
C VAL A 279 17.03 31.95 -4.17
N SER A 280 16.92 33.24 -4.42
CA SER A 280 17.44 33.88 -5.65
C SER A 280 18.39 35.02 -5.34
N PHE A 281 19.61 34.90 -5.84
CA PHE A 281 20.64 35.94 -5.84
C PHE A 281 20.75 36.49 -7.28
N PHE A 282 20.24 37.67 -7.52
CA PHE A 282 20.12 38.25 -8.89
C PHE A 282 20.72 39.63 -9.07
N ILE A 283 21.22 40.25 -8.02
CA ILE A 283 22.00 41.47 -8.05
C ILE A 283 23.32 41.15 -7.35
N LEU A 284 24.23 40.60 -8.12
CA LEU A 284 25.57 40.34 -7.64
C LEU A 284 26.43 41.56 -8.01
N ARG A 285 27.00 42.15 -6.99
CA ARG A 285 27.94 43.25 -7.17
C ARG A 285 29.28 42.69 -7.60
N ASP A 286 29.80 43.21 -8.71
CA ASP A 286 31.17 42.97 -9.12
C ASP A 286 32.10 43.82 -8.23
N PRO A 287 33.13 43.26 -7.59
CA PRO A 287 34.11 44.03 -6.83
C PRO A 287 34.79 45.15 -7.63
N SER A 288 34.78 45.08 -8.96
CA SER A 288 35.31 46.11 -9.86
C SER A 288 34.32 47.25 -10.14
N ASP A 289 33.04 47.11 -9.73
CA ASP A 289 32.06 48.21 -9.91
C ASP A 289 32.43 49.40 -9.03
N LEU A 290 32.85 50.48 -9.63
CA LEU A 290 33.09 51.76 -8.96
C LEU A 290 31.76 52.34 -8.49
N VAL A 291 31.44 52.09 -7.24
CA VAL A 291 30.22 52.66 -6.62
C VAL A 291 30.59 53.93 -5.86
N PHE A 292 29.98 55.05 -6.23
CA PHE A 292 30.11 56.32 -5.54
C PHE A 292 29.21 56.47 -4.30
N ALA A 293 28.83 55.34 -3.68
CA ALA A 293 28.06 55.33 -2.45
C ALA A 293 28.90 54.80 -1.29
N THR A 294 28.65 55.30 -0.09
CA THR A 294 29.35 54.82 1.11
C THR A 294 28.90 53.40 1.47
N GLU A 295 29.78 52.59 2.10
CA GLU A 295 29.49 51.22 2.47
C GLU A 295 28.21 51.07 3.30
N ASN A 296 27.84 52.08 4.08
CA ASN A 296 26.61 52.10 4.90
C ASN A 296 25.32 52.33 4.10
N GLU A 297 25.42 52.86 2.88
CA GLU A 297 24.28 53.07 1.95
C GLU A 297 24.06 51.83 1.06
N LEU A 298 25.00 50.91 1.06
CA LEU A 298 24.97 49.66 0.29
C LEU A 298 24.52 48.53 1.20
N SER A 299 23.23 48.43 1.48
CA SER A 299 22.64 47.33 2.28
C SER A 299 22.53 46.02 1.48
N LEU A 300 23.51 45.69 0.65
CA LEU A 300 23.60 44.42 -0.04
C LEU A 300 24.33 43.43 0.86
N ILE A 301 23.66 42.36 1.25
CA ILE A 301 24.30 41.23 1.90
C ILE A 301 25.33 40.66 0.91
N PRO A 302 26.61 40.51 1.29
CA PRO A 302 27.58 39.81 0.46
C PRO A 302 27.07 38.46 0.09
N PHE A 303 27.31 38.00 -1.14
CA PHE A 303 26.92 36.66 -1.58
C PHE A 303 27.64 35.63 -0.70
N PRO A 304 26.87 34.81 0.11
CA PRO A 304 27.46 33.96 1.12
C PRO A 304 27.97 32.65 0.49
N VAL A 305 29.10 32.74 -0.24
CA VAL A 305 29.64 31.66 -1.04
C VAL A 305 29.95 30.41 -0.24
N ASN A 306 30.60 30.56 0.94
CA ASN A 306 30.98 29.39 1.76
C ASN A 306 29.80 28.68 2.39
N GLU A 307 28.80 29.44 2.82
CA GLU A 307 27.57 28.90 3.42
C GLU A 307 26.76 28.13 2.37
N ILE A 308 26.55 28.73 1.19
CA ILE A 308 25.75 28.15 0.11
C ILE A 308 26.42 26.91 -0.48
N PHE A 309 27.66 27.03 -0.94
CA PHE A 309 28.33 25.93 -1.63
C PHE A 309 29.04 24.95 -0.69
N GLY A 310 29.08 25.23 0.62
CA GLY A 310 29.61 24.35 1.64
C GLY A 310 28.53 23.52 2.33
N ASN A 311 27.69 24.18 3.10
CA ASN A 311 26.75 23.49 4.01
C ASN A 311 25.31 23.42 3.50
N GLU A 312 24.85 24.46 2.79
CA GLU A 312 23.44 24.59 2.39
C GLU A 312 23.12 23.88 1.05
N LEU A 313 24.13 23.60 0.23
CA LEU A 313 23.94 23.04 -1.11
C LEU A 313 23.09 21.75 -1.12
N PRO A 314 23.28 20.77 -0.22
CA PRO A 314 22.49 19.57 -0.20
C PRO A 314 21.00 19.80 0.18
N THR A 315 20.66 20.98 0.70
CA THR A 315 19.28 21.32 1.06
C THR A 315 18.45 21.80 -0.13
N PHE A 316 19.10 22.10 -1.27
CA PHE A 316 18.43 22.46 -2.51
C PHE A 316 18.19 21.22 -3.39
N ASP A 317 17.12 21.26 -4.19
CA ASP A 317 16.83 20.23 -5.19
C ASP A 317 17.42 20.61 -6.56
N ILE A 318 17.43 21.92 -6.86
CA ILE A 318 17.88 22.44 -8.16
C ILE A 318 18.78 23.65 -7.95
N VAL A 319 19.91 23.67 -8.63
CA VAL A 319 20.81 24.83 -8.71
C VAL A 319 20.77 25.41 -10.11
N ILE A 320 20.49 26.69 -10.24
CA ILE A 320 20.42 27.42 -11.51
C ILE A 320 21.52 28.47 -11.57
N PHE A 321 22.39 28.38 -12.58
CA PHE A 321 23.29 29.46 -12.95
C PHE A 321 22.77 30.14 -14.23
N GLN A 322 22.37 31.41 -14.12
CA GLN A 322 21.80 32.17 -15.20
C GLN A 322 22.67 33.37 -15.54
N ASN A 323 23.26 33.37 -16.72
CA ASN A 323 24.15 34.43 -17.19
C ASN A 323 25.18 34.88 -16.13
N PHE A 324 25.84 33.89 -15.53
CA PHE A 324 26.62 34.03 -14.31
C PHE A 324 28.09 33.63 -14.55
N ASN A 325 29.02 34.53 -14.21
CA ASN A 325 30.43 34.25 -14.12
C ASN A 325 30.85 34.14 -12.65
N PHE A 326 31.44 33.04 -12.29
CA PHE A 326 31.83 32.72 -10.91
C PHE A 326 33.06 33.48 -10.41
N GLN A 327 33.97 33.88 -11.33
CA GLN A 327 35.30 34.41 -11.02
C GLN A 327 35.29 35.69 -10.17
N PRO A 328 34.45 36.72 -10.45
CA PRO A 328 34.48 37.97 -9.69
C PRO A 328 34.02 37.85 -8.23
N TYR A 329 33.29 36.77 -7.87
CA TYR A 329 32.62 36.66 -6.59
C TYR A 329 33.34 35.75 -5.56
N GLY A 330 34.62 35.42 -5.84
CA GLY A 330 35.42 34.56 -4.94
C GLY A 330 34.95 33.11 -4.88
N ILE A 331 34.26 32.64 -5.93
CA ILE A 331 33.93 31.25 -6.10
C ILE A 331 35.12 30.53 -6.72
N PHE A 332 35.75 29.66 -5.97
CA PHE A 332 36.93 28.91 -6.40
C PHE A 332 36.54 27.52 -6.94
N GLY A 333 37.50 26.85 -7.58
CA GLY A 333 37.29 25.53 -8.18
C GLY A 333 36.77 24.46 -7.22
N PHE A 334 37.03 24.58 -5.90
CA PHE A 334 36.49 23.63 -4.90
C PHE A 334 35.01 23.85 -4.67
N HIS A 335 34.48 25.08 -4.72
CA HIS A 335 33.03 25.34 -4.63
C HIS A 335 32.29 24.76 -5.86
N LEU A 336 32.87 24.95 -7.05
CA LEU A 336 32.33 24.36 -8.27
C LEU A 336 32.40 22.83 -8.26
N ARG A 337 33.42 22.26 -7.60
CA ARG A 337 33.49 20.81 -7.34
C ARG A 337 32.40 20.36 -6.44
N SER A 338 32.06 21.10 -5.37
CA SER A 338 30.90 20.78 -4.52
C SER A 338 29.60 20.75 -5.33
N VAL A 339 29.41 21.67 -6.30
CA VAL A 339 28.21 21.63 -7.17
C VAL A 339 28.21 20.39 -8.06
N ARG A 340 29.39 20.04 -8.66
CA ARG A 340 29.52 18.81 -9.44
C ARG A 340 29.18 17.58 -8.59
N ASP A 341 29.79 17.47 -7.40
CA ASP A 341 29.62 16.31 -6.50
C ASP A 341 28.18 16.21 -6.00
N TYR A 342 27.53 17.34 -5.73
CA TYR A 342 26.10 17.41 -5.41
C TYR A 342 25.23 16.82 -6.53
N VAL A 343 25.56 17.06 -7.79
CA VAL A 343 24.82 16.45 -8.92
C VAL A 343 25.19 14.98 -9.08
N MET A 344 26.49 14.67 -9.15
CA MET A 344 26.99 13.34 -9.49
C MET A 344 26.70 12.29 -8.42
N ASN A 345 26.80 12.66 -7.14
CA ASN A 345 26.74 11.73 -6.01
C ASN A 345 25.46 11.85 -5.22
N ASP A 346 24.97 13.08 -4.95
CA ASP A 346 23.83 13.33 -4.06
C ASP A 346 22.48 13.39 -4.83
N GLY A 347 22.50 13.24 -6.16
CA GLY A 347 21.31 13.21 -6.98
C GLY A 347 20.62 14.57 -7.16
N GLY A 348 21.33 15.68 -6.92
CA GLY A 348 20.85 17.03 -7.17
C GLY A 348 20.71 17.36 -8.65
N ALA A 349 20.08 18.50 -8.96
CA ALA A 349 19.91 18.95 -10.34
C ALA A 349 20.62 20.27 -10.63
N PHE A 350 21.12 20.42 -11.85
CA PHE A 350 21.81 21.62 -12.28
C PHE A 350 21.27 22.16 -13.61
N LEU A 351 21.00 23.46 -13.67
CA LEU A 351 20.56 24.15 -14.87
C LEU A 351 21.50 25.32 -15.16
N MET A 352 22.10 25.34 -16.35
CA MET A 352 22.80 26.51 -16.84
C MET A 352 22.00 27.22 -17.94
N ILE A 353 21.74 28.52 -17.74
CA ILE A 353 21.03 29.36 -18.70
C ILE A 353 22.02 30.34 -19.34
N GLY A 354 21.89 30.53 -20.63
CA GLY A 354 22.76 31.33 -21.48
C GLY A 354 22.95 32.77 -21.10
N GLY A 355 23.75 33.44 -21.91
CA GLY A 355 24.11 34.84 -21.80
C GLY A 355 25.64 35.06 -21.88
N ASN A 356 26.07 36.32 -21.89
CA ASN A 356 27.43 36.70 -22.09
C ASN A 356 28.42 36.37 -20.96
N LYS A 357 27.91 35.78 -19.86
CA LYS A 357 28.69 35.35 -18.68
C LYS A 357 28.54 33.85 -18.40
N SER A 358 27.90 33.07 -19.30
CA SER A 358 27.73 31.63 -19.20
C SER A 358 28.59 30.87 -20.18
N PHE A 359 28.72 29.57 -19.99
CA PHE A 359 29.42 28.63 -20.87
C PHE A 359 30.88 29.06 -21.15
N ASP A 360 31.33 29.07 -22.39
CA ASP A 360 32.67 29.47 -22.78
C ASP A 360 32.96 30.93 -22.43
N SER A 361 31.99 31.83 -22.65
CA SER A 361 32.10 33.24 -22.24
C SER A 361 32.26 33.41 -20.72
N GLY A 362 31.76 32.48 -19.91
CA GLY A 362 31.93 32.45 -18.48
C GLY A 362 33.14 31.68 -17.99
N ASN A 363 33.98 31.16 -18.89
CA ASN A 363 35.18 30.34 -18.63
C ASN A 363 34.86 29.01 -17.88
N TYR A 364 33.74 28.37 -18.18
CA TYR A 364 33.35 27.12 -17.53
C TYR A 364 34.04 25.88 -18.10
N GLY A 365 34.63 25.92 -19.32
CA GLY A 365 35.27 24.78 -19.96
C GLY A 365 36.46 24.17 -19.19
N ARG A 366 37.06 24.91 -18.23
CA ARG A 366 38.16 24.45 -17.35
C ARG A 366 37.70 24.16 -15.92
N THR A 367 36.41 24.06 -15.70
CA THR A 367 35.88 23.91 -14.35
C THR A 367 35.22 22.54 -14.18
N PRO A 368 35.04 22.06 -12.95
CA PRO A 368 34.29 20.84 -12.69
C PRO A 368 32.83 20.86 -13.20
N ILE A 369 32.26 22.05 -13.46
CA ILE A 369 30.91 22.19 -14.01
C ILE A 369 30.79 21.59 -15.42
N SER A 370 31.87 21.72 -16.25
CA SER A 370 31.84 21.14 -17.60
C SER A 370 31.62 19.62 -17.62
N GLU A 371 31.99 18.91 -16.53
CA GLU A 371 31.82 17.46 -16.42
C GLU A 371 30.34 17.02 -16.30
N ILE A 372 29.45 17.93 -15.88
CA ILE A 372 28.02 17.64 -15.67
C ILE A 372 27.11 18.25 -16.75
N LEU A 373 27.64 19.12 -17.63
CA LEU A 373 26.83 19.75 -18.67
C LEU A 373 26.55 18.77 -19.82
N PRO A 374 25.39 18.87 -20.50
CA PRO A 374 25.08 18.10 -21.70
C PRO A 374 25.83 18.57 -22.95
N VAL A 375 26.62 19.65 -22.86
CA VAL A 375 27.34 20.29 -23.99
C VAL A 375 28.82 20.27 -23.76
N GLU A 376 29.58 20.11 -24.85
CA GLU A 376 31.02 20.23 -24.84
C GLU A 376 31.44 21.71 -24.94
N LEU A 377 32.29 22.14 -24.02
CA LEU A 377 32.79 23.49 -23.94
C LEU A 377 34.24 23.55 -24.39
N ASP A 378 34.63 24.67 -25.05
CA ASP A 378 36.02 24.89 -25.42
C ASP A 378 36.91 25.02 -24.16
N TYR A 379 38.00 24.29 -24.17
CA TYR A 379 39.01 24.40 -23.12
C TYR A 379 39.73 25.77 -23.16
N MET A 380 39.78 26.45 -24.33
CA MET A 380 40.37 27.75 -24.48
C MET A 380 39.32 28.83 -24.36
N ALA A 381 39.42 29.68 -23.34
CA ALA A 381 38.51 30.81 -23.16
C ALA A 381 38.44 31.69 -24.40
N ARG A 382 37.25 31.91 -24.95
CA ARG A 382 37.01 32.78 -26.09
C ARG A 382 36.25 34.04 -25.66
N PRO A 383 36.42 35.18 -26.35
CA PRO A 383 35.63 36.38 -26.14
C PRO A 383 34.15 36.10 -26.41
N ALA A 384 33.25 36.74 -25.65
CA ALA A 384 31.80 36.59 -25.82
C ALA A 384 31.32 36.89 -27.25
N ALA A 385 32.01 37.78 -27.95
CA ALA A 385 31.72 38.10 -29.37
C ALA A 385 31.90 36.91 -30.33
N ASP A 386 32.75 35.96 -29.95
CA ASP A 386 33.07 34.78 -30.78
C ASP A 386 32.30 33.53 -30.35
N THR A 387 31.56 33.60 -29.23
CA THR A 387 30.85 32.46 -28.61
C THR A 387 29.35 32.67 -28.52
N ILE A 388 28.83 33.79 -28.98
CA ILE A 388 27.41 34.12 -28.96
C ILE A 388 26.93 34.47 -30.37
N SER A 389 25.95 33.72 -30.86
CA SER A 389 25.19 34.14 -32.04
C SER A 389 24.20 35.22 -31.60
N GLY A 390 24.18 36.36 -32.31
CA GLY A 390 23.23 37.45 -32.03
C GLY A 390 21.98 37.46 -32.93
N GLU A 391 21.84 36.46 -33.79
CA GLU A 391 20.71 36.39 -34.73
C GLU A 391 19.41 35.96 -34.05
N ALA A 392 18.28 36.53 -34.45
CA ALA A 392 16.97 36.09 -34.03
C ALA A 392 16.58 34.81 -34.78
N PHE A 393 16.13 33.81 -34.05
CA PHE A 393 15.77 32.51 -34.63
C PHE A 393 14.57 31.89 -33.90
N ARG A 394 13.86 31.01 -34.60
CA ARG A 394 12.79 30.22 -34.00
C ARG A 394 13.31 28.82 -33.70
N PRO A 395 13.33 28.38 -32.41
CA PRO A 395 13.80 27.04 -32.06
C PRO A 395 12.86 25.97 -32.62
N LYS A 396 13.43 24.84 -33.04
CA LYS A 396 12.72 23.67 -33.56
C LYS A 396 12.82 22.53 -32.58
N LEU A 397 11.71 21.79 -32.42
CA LEU A 397 11.71 20.52 -31.68
C LEU A 397 12.51 19.47 -32.44
N THR A 398 13.42 18.79 -31.74
CA THR A 398 14.05 17.57 -32.26
C THR A 398 13.10 16.41 -32.27
N ALA A 399 13.48 15.24 -32.83
CA ALA A 399 12.71 14.02 -32.72
C ALA A 399 12.51 13.58 -31.26
N ALA A 400 13.55 13.73 -30.43
CA ALA A 400 13.47 13.51 -28.98
C ALA A 400 12.55 14.54 -28.32
N GLY A 401 12.69 15.83 -28.68
CA GLY A 401 11.86 16.91 -28.13
C GLY A 401 10.38 16.75 -28.40
N LYS A 402 9.97 16.24 -29.58
CA LYS A 402 8.55 15.99 -29.89
C LYS A 402 7.91 14.97 -28.95
N ASN A 403 8.70 14.03 -28.44
CA ASN A 403 8.22 12.94 -27.59
C ASN A 403 8.45 13.19 -26.10
N HIS A 404 9.40 14.08 -25.75
CA HIS A 404 9.80 14.27 -24.37
C HIS A 404 8.75 14.99 -23.52
N PRO A 405 8.43 14.49 -22.33
CA PRO A 405 7.39 15.06 -21.45
C PRO A 405 7.59 16.55 -21.16
N ILE A 406 8.82 17.05 -21.00
CA ILE A 406 9.11 18.47 -20.75
C ILE A 406 8.48 19.36 -21.83
N MET A 407 8.56 18.94 -23.10
CA MET A 407 8.13 19.75 -24.25
C MET A 407 6.62 19.67 -24.51
N ARG A 408 5.87 18.87 -23.75
CA ARG A 408 4.42 18.71 -23.89
C ARG A 408 3.67 19.82 -23.14
N ILE A 409 3.61 21.01 -23.74
CA ILE A 409 2.87 22.16 -23.20
C ILE A 409 1.36 22.06 -23.46
N VAL A 410 0.94 21.28 -24.47
CA VAL A 410 -0.46 20.92 -24.77
C VAL A 410 -0.55 19.39 -24.85
N PRO A 411 -1.67 18.76 -24.38
CA PRO A 411 -1.80 17.30 -24.35
C PRO A 411 -1.83 16.64 -25.74
N ASP A 412 -2.49 17.28 -26.72
CA ASP A 412 -2.56 16.81 -28.09
C ASP A 412 -1.22 17.06 -28.81
N ARG A 413 -0.69 16.01 -29.45
CA ARG A 413 0.65 16.02 -30.07
C ARG A 413 0.74 16.98 -31.26
N ASP A 414 -0.25 16.99 -32.14
CA ASP A 414 -0.25 17.84 -33.32
C ASP A 414 -0.45 19.31 -32.95
N GLU A 415 -1.30 19.56 -31.99
CA GLU A 415 -1.51 20.90 -31.46
C GLU A 415 -0.29 21.38 -30.67
N ASN A 416 0.39 20.49 -29.93
CA ASN A 416 1.63 20.82 -29.25
C ASN A 416 2.74 21.23 -30.24
N GLU A 417 2.89 20.51 -31.33
CA GLU A 417 3.86 20.87 -32.39
C GLU A 417 3.51 22.21 -33.06
N LYS A 418 2.22 22.48 -33.31
CA LYS A 418 1.76 23.79 -33.80
C LYS A 418 2.08 24.92 -32.82
N GLN A 419 1.85 24.69 -31.51
CA GLN A 419 2.17 25.69 -30.49
C GLN A 419 3.68 26.00 -30.47
N TRP A 420 4.55 24.97 -30.50
CA TRP A 420 6.00 25.17 -30.55
C TRP A 420 6.43 25.90 -31.82
N ASN A 421 5.88 25.58 -32.98
CA ASN A 421 6.16 26.28 -34.25
C ASN A 421 5.65 27.74 -34.24
N GLY A 422 4.65 28.04 -33.38
CA GLY A 422 4.11 29.39 -33.17
C GLY A 422 4.83 30.21 -32.10
N MET A 423 5.83 29.65 -31.39
CA MET A 423 6.54 30.36 -30.32
C MET A 423 7.30 31.57 -30.90
N PRO A 424 7.39 32.70 -30.16
CA PRO A 424 8.21 33.83 -30.51
C PRO A 424 9.68 33.45 -30.73
N GLU A 425 10.35 34.17 -31.62
CA GLU A 425 11.76 34.01 -31.85
C GLU A 425 12.59 34.35 -30.61
N LEU A 426 13.60 33.53 -30.35
CA LEU A 426 14.68 33.84 -29.41
C LEU A 426 15.67 34.77 -30.08
N GLU A 427 16.44 35.54 -29.30
CA GLU A 427 17.44 36.45 -29.74
C GLU A 427 18.81 36.05 -29.17
N GLY A 428 19.61 35.46 -30.01
CA GLY A 428 20.93 34.97 -29.64
C GLY A 428 20.96 33.67 -28.83
N PHE A 429 22.06 32.97 -28.95
CA PHE A 429 22.37 31.79 -28.14
C PHE A 429 23.88 31.61 -28.00
N ASN A 430 24.31 30.91 -26.94
CA ASN A 430 25.69 30.53 -26.76
C ASN A 430 26.04 29.38 -27.70
N MET A 431 27.06 29.58 -28.54
CA MET A 431 27.65 28.53 -29.36
C MET A 431 28.52 27.63 -28.48
N VAL A 432 28.47 26.33 -28.73
CA VAL A 432 29.22 25.30 -28.01
C VAL A 432 29.94 24.40 -29.02
N GLU A 433 30.93 23.62 -28.58
CA GLU A 433 31.70 22.74 -29.49
C GLU A 433 30.88 21.54 -29.96
N GLY A 434 29.88 21.09 -29.16
CA GLY A 434 29.02 19.98 -29.48
C GLY A 434 28.17 19.51 -28.31
N LEU A 435 27.61 18.33 -28.47
CA LEU A 435 26.86 17.64 -27.44
C LEU A 435 27.67 16.48 -26.87
N ASN A 436 27.63 16.29 -25.54
CA ASN A 436 28.19 15.09 -24.94
C ASN A 436 27.42 13.82 -25.42
N PRO A 437 28.07 12.65 -25.49
CA PRO A 437 27.47 11.44 -26.05
C PRO A 437 26.12 11.03 -25.45
N ASP A 438 25.93 11.27 -24.15
CA ASP A 438 24.71 10.93 -23.41
C ASP A 438 23.69 12.07 -23.38
N ALA A 439 23.96 13.17 -24.09
CA ALA A 439 23.08 14.33 -24.10
C ALA A 439 21.90 14.16 -25.05
N VAL A 440 20.73 14.60 -24.61
CA VAL A 440 19.50 14.58 -25.38
C VAL A 440 19.09 16.02 -25.73
N PRO A 441 19.28 16.47 -26.97
CA PRO A 441 18.82 17.77 -27.41
C PRO A 441 17.30 17.75 -27.61
N LEU A 442 16.57 18.68 -26.97
CA LEU A 442 15.12 18.82 -27.11
C LEU A 442 14.74 19.95 -28.06
N LEU A 443 15.50 21.08 -28.04
CA LEU A 443 15.35 22.22 -28.93
C LEU A 443 16.67 22.49 -29.65
N VAL A 444 16.57 22.81 -30.92
CA VAL A 444 17.71 23.21 -31.77
C VAL A 444 17.41 24.49 -32.55
N SER A 445 18.44 25.18 -32.97
CA SER A 445 18.33 26.29 -33.95
C SER A 445 17.87 25.75 -35.31
N PRO A 446 17.49 26.62 -36.26
CA PRO A 446 17.23 26.20 -37.66
C PRO A 446 18.40 25.47 -38.32
N GLU A 447 19.63 25.78 -37.91
CA GLU A 447 20.90 25.23 -38.40
C GLU A 447 21.29 23.92 -37.72
N GLY A 448 20.61 23.57 -36.61
CA GLY A 448 20.83 22.32 -35.85
C GLY A 448 21.63 22.48 -34.57
N GLU A 449 22.03 23.72 -34.21
CA GLU A 449 22.74 23.98 -32.96
C GLU A 449 21.86 23.75 -31.75
N PRO A 450 22.36 23.15 -30.66
CA PRO A 450 21.55 22.89 -29.48
C PRO A 450 21.09 24.18 -28.80
N ILE A 451 19.83 24.22 -28.37
CA ILE A 451 19.24 25.33 -27.58
C ILE A 451 18.80 24.84 -26.18
N LEU A 452 18.16 23.69 -26.13
CA LEU A 452 17.84 23.00 -24.87
C LEU A 452 18.37 21.59 -24.98
N ALA A 453 19.31 21.23 -24.13
CA ALA A 453 19.82 19.87 -24.02
C ALA A 453 19.78 19.38 -22.56
N LEU A 454 19.57 18.11 -22.41
CA LEU A 454 19.45 17.40 -21.11
C LEU A 454 20.50 16.30 -21.03
N THR A 455 20.95 15.99 -19.82
CA THR A 455 21.75 14.78 -19.55
C THR A 455 21.49 14.25 -18.15
N LYS A 456 21.75 12.97 -17.97
CA LYS A 456 21.86 12.34 -16.66
C LYS A 456 23.34 12.39 -16.26
N ALA A 457 23.64 13.01 -15.12
CA ALA A 457 25.01 13.17 -14.62
C ALA A 457 25.15 12.42 -13.29
N GLY A 458 25.74 11.23 -13.32
CA GLY A 458 25.82 10.36 -12.15
C GLY A 458 24.45 9.99 -11.61
N SER A 459 24.19 10.29 -10.33
CA SER A 459 22.91 10.08 -9.68
C SER A 459 21.89 11.20 -9.96
N GLY A 460 22.33 12.37 -10.43
CA GLY A 460 21.52 13.55 -10.68
C GLY A 460 21.28 13.84 -12.16
N LYS A 461 20.82 15.06 -12.43
CA LYS A 461 20.46 15.52 -13.78
C LYS A 461 21.01 16.92 -14.06
N ALA A 462 21.37 17.17 -15.30
CA ALA A 462 21.74 18.51 -15.74
C ALA A 462 21.04 18.90 -17.03
N ALA A 463 20.82 20.19 -17.19
CA ALA A 463 20.27 20.77 -18.40
C ALA A 463 21.00 22.07 -18.76
N THR A 464 21.01 22.38 -20.06
CA THR A 464 21.46 23.68 -20.59
C THR A 464 20.35 24.29 -21.41
N PHE A 465 20.06 25.56 -21.16
CA PHE A 465 19.27 26.41 -22.03
C PHE A 465 20.17 27.52 -22.56
N LEU A 466 20.61 27.39 -23.79
CA LEU A 466 21.75 28.16 -24.37
C LEU A 466 21.39 29.60 -24.79
N SER A 467 20.22 30.10 -24.41
CA SER A 467 19.79 31.47 -24.68
C SER A 467 19.32 32.18 -23.39
N ASP A 468 19.45 33.50 -23.34
CA ASP A 468 18.93 34.37 -22.27
C ASP A 468 17.69 35.18 -22.71
N SER A 469 17.01 34.71 -23.75
CA SER A 469 15.89 35.41 -24.38
C SER A 469 14.56 34.67 -24.27
N SER A 470 14.47 33.67 -23.40
CA SER A 470 13.22 32.89 -23.17
C SER A 470 12.04 33.76 -22.70
N TRP A 471 12.33 34.90 -22.09
CA TRP A 471 11.34 35.88 -21.68
C TRP A 471 10.44 36.35 -22.83
N ARG A 472 10.87 36.27 -24.11
CA ARG A 472 10.08 36.60 -25.29
C ARG A 472 8.85 35.69 -25.44
N TRP A 473 8.93 34.45 -24.98
CA TRP A 473 7.80 33.52 -24.97
C TRP A 473 6.67 33.94 -24.01
N ASN A 474 6.95 34.88 -23.12
CA ASN A 474 5.95 35.43 -22.22
C ASN A 474 4.95 36.36 -22.90
N PHE A 475 5.25 36.87 -24.11
CA PHE A 475 4.42 37.83 -24.82
C PHE A 475 3.43 37.21 -25.82
N ILE A 476 3.28 35.89 -25.86
CA ILE A 476 2.39 35.18 -26.80
C ILE A 476 0.93 35.61 -26.64
N TYR A 477 0.48 35.97 -25.45
CA TYR A 477 -0.92 36.27 -25.15
C TYR A 477 -1.16 37.65 -24.53
N GLY A 478 -0.27 38.61 -24.77
CA GLY A 478 -0.55 40.05 -24.65
C GLY A 478 -1.02 40.58 -23.29
N SER A 479 -0.74 39.93 -22.17
CA SER A 479 -1.01 40.52 -20.87
C SER A 479 0.17 41.38 -20.42
N GLU A 480 0.00 42.69 -20.39
CA GLU A 480 1.01 43.61 -19.87
C GLU A 480 1.46 43.20 -18.45
N GLY A 481 2.68 42.67 -18.40
CA GLY A 481 3.38 42.48 -17.12
C GLY A 481 3.09 41.17 -16.37
N ASP A 482 2.27 40.27 -16.87
CA ASP A 482 2.03 38.96 -16.23
C ASP A 482 2.78 37.82 -16.95
N VAL A 483 2.89 36.66 -16.28
CA VAL A 483 3.57 35.47 -16.82
C VAL A 483 2.60 34.71 -17.72
N SER A 484 3.05 34.38 -18.96
CA SER A 484 2.27 33.56 -19.88
C SER A 484 2.09 32.15 -19.36
N PRO A 485 0.88 31.55 -19.43
CA PRO A 485 0.67 30.16 -19.01
C PRO A 485 1.56 29.14 -19.73
N LEU A 486 1.92 29.37 -20.99
CA LEU A 486 2.82 28.48 -21.75
C LEU A 486 4.26 28.57 -21.24
N TYR A 487 4.75 29.78 -20.97
CA TYR A 487 6.07 30.01 -20.37
C TYR A 487 6.18 29.36 -19.00
N GLU A 488 5.19 29.57 -18.14
CA GLU A 488 5.12 28.97 -16.81
C GLU A 488 5.08 27.45 -16.89
N LYS A 489 4.28 26.88 -17.80
CA LYS A 489 4.13 25.44 -17.99
C LYS A 489 5.43 24.79 -18.47
N PHE A 490 6.14 25.41 -19.40
CA PHE A 490 7.43 24.91 -19.88
C PHE A 490 8.46 24.81 -18.74
N TRP A 491 8.67 25.90 -18.00
CA TRP A 491 9.62 25.90 -16.89
C TRP A 491 9.20 24.95 -15.77
N ASN A 492 7.92 24.92 -15.41
CA ASN A 492 7.42 23.98 -14.43
C ASN A 492 7.72 22.53 -14.81
N ARG A 493 7.46 22.14 -16.06
CA ARG A 493 7.75 20.78 -16.51
C ARG A 493 9.23 20.44 -16.47
N LEU A 494 10.11 21.38 -16.78
CA LEU A 494 11.54 21.19 -16.63
C LEU A 494 11.94 20.98 -15.17
N PHE A 495 11.35 21.72 -14.23
CA PHE A 495 11.63 21.53 -12.80
C PHE A 495 11.08 20.22 -12.25
N LEU A 496 9.88 19.81 -12.65
CA LEU A 496 9.33 18.49 -12.31
C LEU A 496 10.21 17.36 -12.86
N TRP A 497 10.78 17.53 -14.05
CA TRP A 497 11.72 16.55 -14.60
C TRP A 497 12.98 16.41 -13.74
N PHE A 498 13.53 17.50 -13.26
CA PHE A 498 14.71 17.47 -12.40
C PHE A 498 14.49 16.65 -11.12
N VAL A 499 13.31 16.75 -10.54
CA VAL A 499 12.99 16.05 -9.27
C VAL A 499 12.33 14.68 -9.49
N ASN A 500 12.28 14.17 -10.72
CA ASN A 500 11.63 12.89 -11.06
C ASN A 500 10.16 12.81 -10.66
N ASP A 501 9.43 13.92 -10.81
CA ASP A 501 8.03 13.95 -10.42
C ASP A 501 7.19 12.97 -11.25
N PRO A 502 6.39 12.09 -10.60
CA PRO A 502 5.53 11.13 -11.31
C PRO A 502 4.53 11.74 -12.29
N GLU A 503 4.16 13.01 -12.13
CA GLU A 503 3.25 13.71 -13.06
C GLU A 503 3.82 13.85 -14.48
N LEU A 504 5.14 13.75 -14.65
CA LEU A 504 5.76 13.82 -15.97
C LEU A 504 5.82 12.49 -16.70
N LYS A 505 5.58 11.37 -16.04
CA LYS A 505 5.62 10.06 -16.67
C LYS A 505 4.53 9.91 -17.72
N ASP A 506 4.86 9.25 -18.83
CA ASP A 506 3.92 8.99 -19.93
C ASP A 506 2.83 7.99 -19.57
N VAL A 507 3.11 7.12 -18.61
CA VAL A 507 2.15 6.17 -18.05
C VAL A 507 2.07 6.41 -16.54
N ARG A 508 0.86 6.41 -16.00
CA ARG A 508 0.61 6.50 -14.56
C ARG A 508 -0.19 5.30 -14.12
N ILE A 509 0.22 4.68 -13.03
CA ILE A 509 -0.47 3.53 -12.44
C ILE A 509 -1.06 3.95 -11.10
N GLU A 510 -2.32 3.60 -10.88
CA GLU A 510 -3.02 3.81 -9.61
C GLU A 510 -3.67 2.51 -9.18
N THR A 511 -3.63 2.22 -7.89
CA THR A 511 -4.37 1.13 -7.26
C THR A 511 -5.48 1.70 -6.39
N ASP A 512 -6.61 1.04 -6.31
CA ASP A 512 -7.75 1.49 -5.51
C ASP A 512 -7.46 1.47 -4.00
N LYS A 513 -6.49 0.64 -3.55
CA LYS A 513 -5.99 0.59 -2.17
C LYS A 513 -4.47 0.42 -2.15
N ALA A 514 -3.85 0.76 -1.01
CA ALA A 514 -2.45 0.49 -0.73
C ALA A 514 -2.25 -0.88 -0.06
N VAL A 515 -3.26 -1.34 0.67
CA VAL A 515 -3.24 -2.58 1.43
C VAL A 515 -4.50 -3.38 1.15
N TYR A 516 -4.33 -4.66 0.87
CA TYR A 516 -5.39 -5.62 0.57
C TYR A 516 -5.29 -6.82 1.48
N SER A 517 -6.33 -7.66 1.46
CA SER A 517 -6.33 -8.96 2.09
C SER A 517 -6.31 -10.09 1.04
N PRO A 518 -5.81 -11.29 1.38
CA PRO A 518 -5.89 -12.45 0.51
C PRO A 518 -7.36 -12.75 0.11
N GLY A 519 -7.56 -13.06 -1.18
CA GLY A 519 -8.89 -13.29 -1.75
C GLY A 519 -9.63 -12.02 -2.19
N GLU A 520 -9.11 -10.82 -1.91
CA GLU A 520 -9.61 -9.59 -2.52
C GLU A 520 -9.13 -9.44 -3.97
N SER A 521 -9.79 -8.56 -4.71
CA SER A 521 -9.33 -8.14 -6.04
C SER A 521 -8.81 -6.72 -5.99
N ALA A 522 -7.59 -6.49 -6.47
CA ALA A 522 -7.05 -5.15 -6.68
C ALA A 522 -7.60 -4.54 -7.96
N GLY A 523 -8.17 -3.35 -7.86
CA GLY A 523 -8.53 -2.52 -9.00
C GLY A 523 -7.33 -1.68 -9.44
N VAL A 524 -6.85 -1.90 -10.66
CA VAL A 524 -5.70 -1.19 -11.21
C VAL A 524 -6.16 -0.26 -12.32
N GLY A 525 -5.87 1.02 -12.19
CA GLY A 525 -6.04 2.03 -13.23
C GLY A 525 -4.69 2.37 -13.85
N ILE A 526 -4.58 2.32 -15.17
CA ILE A 526 -3.39 2.71 -15.92
C ILE A 526 -3.77 3.87 -16.84
N TRP A 527 -3.12 5.01 -16.67
CA TRP A 527 -3.35 6.20 -17.47
C TRP A 527 -2.26 6.34 -18.51
N ASP A 528 -2.65 6.39 -19.78
CA ASP A 528 -1.77 6.68 -20.90
C ASP A 528 -1.79 8.20 -21.17
N LEU A 529 -0.72 8.86 -20.77
CA LEU A 529 -0.51 10.30 -20.90
C LEU A 529 0.43 10.64 -22.07
N SER A 530 0.83 9.64 -22.87
CA SER A 530 1.79 9.83 -24.00
C SER A 530 1.26 10.76 -25.10
N GLY A 531 -0.05 11.04 -25.10
CA GLY A 531 -0.70 11.90 -26.12
C GLY A 531 -0.96 11.20 -27.45
N ASP A 532 -0.73 9.90 -27.54
CA ASP A 532 -1.07 9.10 -28.73
C ASP A 532 -2.58 8.79 -28.74
N VAL A 533 -3.36 9.73 -29.27
CA VAL A 533 -4.82 9.67 -29.32
C VAL A 533 -5.33 8.57 -30.27
N ALA A 534 -4.48 8.10 -31.18
CA ALA A 534 -4.86 7.08 -32.17
C ALA A 534 -4.97 5.67 -31.58
N GLY A 535 -4.35 5.42 -30.41
CA GLY A 535 -4.47 4.14 -29.71
C GLY A 535 -3.75 2.97 -30.41
N ASP A 536 -2.85 3.25 -31.35
CA ASP A 536 -2.11 2.22 -32.11
C ASP A 536 -1.01 1.53 -31.29
N LYS A 537 -0.70 2.05 -30.09
CA LYS A 537 0.36 1.54 -29.23
C LYS A 537 -0.19 1.06 -27.89
N PRO A 538 -0.37 -0.26 -27.70
CA PRO A 538 -0.89 -0.77 -26.45
C PRO A 538 0.13 -0.54 -25.32
N VAL A 539 -0.32 -0.02 -24.18
CA VAL A 539 0.47 0.00 -22.95
C VAL A 539 0.71 -1.44 -22.52
N LYS A 540 1.97 -1.80 -22.29
CA LYS A 540 2.35 -3.10 -21.71
C LYS A 540 2.46 -2.95 -20.19
N ALA A 541 1.85 -3.88 -19.47
CA ALA A 541 1.88 -3.89 -18.01
C ALA A 541 2.24 -5.29 -17.50
N GLN A 542 3.02 -5.34 -16.44
CA GLN A 542 3.45 -6.57 -15.78
C GLN A 542 3.19 -6.49 -14.28
N LEU A 543 2.84 -7.62 -13.71
CA LEU A 543 2.68 -7.84 -12.27
C LEU A 543 3.82 -8.72 -11.78
N THR A 544 4.56 -8.24 -10.81
CA THR A 544 5.50 -9.07 -10.04
C THR A 544 4.82 -9.50 -8.75
N LEU A 545 4.74 -10.80 -8.53
CA LEU A 545 4.18 -11.43 -7.34
C LEU A 545 5.21 -11.47 -6.20
N PRO A 546 4.79 -11.73 -4.96
CA PRO A 546 5.70 -11.79 -3.81
C PRO A 546 6.80 -12.85 -3.91
N ASP A 547 6.58 -13.91 -4.69
CA ASP A 547 7.56 -14.98 -4.97
C ASP A 547 8.55 -14.63 -6.09
N GLY A 548 8.47 -13.40 -6.65
CA GLY A 548 9.28 -12.94 -7.78
C GLY A 548 8.75 -13.39 -9.16
N THR A 549 7.65 -14.12 -9.23
CA THR A 549 7.02 -14.51 -10.50
C THR A 549 6.47 -13.28 -11.20
N ILE A 550 6.72 -13.17 -12.52
CA ILE A 550 6.21 -12.06 -13.34
C ILE A 550 5.07 -12.59 -14.21
N ALA A 551 3.95 -11.89 -14.20
CA ALA A 551 2.79 -12.15 -15.02
C ALA A 551 2.43 -10.92 -15.86
N ASP A 552 2.12 -11.10 -17.13
CA ASP A 552 1.63 -10.01 -17.98
C ASP A 552 0.19 -9.65 -17.59
N ILE A 553 -0.09 -8.36 -17.57
CA ILE A 553 -1.44 -7.82 -17.36
C ILE A 553 -1.97 -7.34 -18.71
N GLU A 554 -3.14 -7.82 -19.08
CA GLU A 554 -3.89 -7.33 -20.26
C GLU A 554 -4.98 -6.34 -19.78
N PRO A 555 -4.70 -5.04 -19.71
CA PRO A 555 -5.68 -4.09 -19.24
C PRO A 555 -6.73 -3.79 -20.29
N GLU A 556 -7.99 -3.70 -19.90
CA GLU A 556 -9.09 -3.32 -20.75
C GLU A 556 -9.21 -1.80 -20.84
N ARG A 557 -9.50 -1.27 -22.02
CA ARG A 557 -9.67 0.17 -22.24
C ARG A 557 -11.05 0.65 -21.76
N ASP A 558 -11.06 1.48 -20.73
CA ASP A 558 -12.26 2.10 -20.15
C ASP A 558 -12.58 3.44 -20.82
N SER A 559 -11.56 4.24 -21.15
CA SER A 559 -11.70 5.52 -21.86
C SER A 559 -10.51 5.75 -22.80
N ARG A 560 -10.48 6.90 -23.50
CA ARG A 560 -9.38 7.24 -24.42
C ARG A 560 -7.99 7.19 -23.79
N GLN A 561 -7.90 7.52 -22.48
CA GLN A 561 -6.63 7.63 -21.77
C GLN A 561 -6.51 6.67 -20.59
N ARG A 562 -7.57 5.90 -20.26
CA ARG A 562 -7.59 5.04 -19.09
C ARG A 562 -7.81 3.58 -19.48
N LEU A 563 -6.93 2.74 -18.97
CA LEU A 563 -7.06 1.29 -19.02
C LEU A 563 -7.28 0.80 -17.58
N THR A 564 -8.02 -0.29 -17.42
CA THR A 564 -8.34 -0.88 -16.12
C THR A 564 -8.04 -2.37 -16.14
N ALA A 565 -7.60 -2.90 -15.02
CA ALA A 565 -7.43 -4.32 -14.79
C ALA A 565 -7.91 -4.70 -13.39
N LYS A 566 -8.36 -5.94 -13.22
CA LYS A 566 -8.67 -6.53 -11.90
C LYS A 566 -7.75 -7.71 -11.67
N ILE A 567 -7.04 -7.70 -10.56
CA ILE A 567 -6.07 -8.71 -10.18
C ILE A 567 -6.57 -9.43 -8.94
N MET A 568 -6.74 -10.75 -9.02
CA MET A 568 -7.09 -11.57 -7.86
C MET A 568 -5.83 -11.83 -7.02
N LEU A 569 -5.91 -11.53 -5.73
CA LEU A 569 -4.79 -11.58 -4.81
C LEU A 569 -4.88 -12.85 -3.96
N SER A 570 -3.95 -13.77 -4.15
CA SER A 570 -3.97 -15.07 -3.47
C SER A 570 -2.89 -15.23 -2.39
N GLN A 571 -1.75 -14.56 -2.54
CA GLN A 571 -0.60 -14.71 -1.67
C GLN A 571 -0.36 -13.43 -0.86
N PRO A 572 -0.06 -13.51 0.44
CA PRO A 572 0.43 -12.37 1.22
C PRO A 572 1.81 -11.93 0.72
N GLY A 573 2.10 -10.64 0.84
CA GLY A 573 3.38 -10.06 0.47
C GLY A 573 3.26 -8.79 -0.35
N VAL A 574 4.37 -8.35 -0.92
CA VAL A 574 4.46 -7.14 -1.73
C VAL A 574 4.23 -7.47 -3.20
N TYR A 575 3.30 -6.78 -3.81
CA TYR A 575 3.03 -6.84 -5.25
C TYR A 575 3.54 -5.56 -5.92
N LYS A 576 4.14 -5.69 -7.09
CA LYS A 576 4.63 -4.58 -7.88
C LYS A 576 4.04 -4.63 -9.28
N ILE A 577 3.46 -3.52 -9.74
CA ILE A 577 2.97 -3.35 -11.10
C ILE A 577 3.92 -2.42 -11.83
N THR A 578 4.36 -2.81 -12.99
CA THR A 578 5.17 -1.99 -13.90
C THR A 578 4.42 -1.80 -15.21
N ALA A 579 4.40 -0.58 -15.74
CA ALA A 579 3.78 -0.32 -17.02
C ALA A 579 4.60 0.68 -17.84
N ARG A 580 4.57 0.50 -19.17
CA ARG A 580 5.29 1.34 -20.15
C ARG A 580 4.50 1.50 -21.46
N PRO A 581 4.77 2.54 -22.25
CA PRO A 581 4.26 2.63 -23.62
C PRO A 581 4.79 1.45 -24.47
N GLY A 582 3.96 0.87 -25.30
CA GLY A 582 4.28 -0.38 -26.04
C GLY A 582 5.43 -0.28 -27.06
N ASP A 583 5.80 0.95 -27.49
CA ASP A 583 6.83 1.22 -28.51
C ASP A 583 8.19 1.67 -27.96
N SER A 584 8.30 1.85 -26.64
CA SER A 584 9.64 2.06 -26.09
C SER A 584 10.41 0.76 -26.31
N GLY A 585 11.45 0.78 -27.13
CA GLY A 585 12.41 -0.35 -27.24
C GLY A 585 13.15 -0.61 -25.90
N ALA A 586 12.78 0.14 -24.87
CA ALA A 586 13.27 0.08 -23.53
C ALA A 586 12.80 -1.21 -22.80
N ASP A 587 13.62 -1.72 -21.94
CA ASP A 587 13.27 -2.82 -21.04
C ASP A 587 12.42 -2.29 -19.86
N PHE A 588 11.71 -3.16 -19.12
CA PHE A 588 10.97 -2.78 -17.90
C PHE A 588 11.88 -2.27 -16.76
N SER A 589 13.18 -2.39 -16.90
CA SER A 589 14.21 -1.79 -16.03
C SER A 589 14.52 -0.31 -16.33
N ASP A 590 13.93 0.27 -17.40
CA ASP A 590 14.16 1.66 -17.79
C ASP A 590 13.54 2.65 -16.78
N PRO A 591 14.21 3.74 -16.42
CA PRO A 591 13.68 4.80 -15.55
C PRO A 591 12.35 5.44 -16.02
N GLU A 592 12.04 5.33 -17.32
CA GLU A 592 10.76 5.80 -17.87
C GLU A 592 9.57 4.91 -17.54
N THR A 593 9.81 3.67 -17.07
CA THR A 593 8.78 2.74 -16.65
C THR A 593 8.07 3.29 -15.39
N SER A 594 6.76 3.26 -15.41
CA SER A 594 5.97 3.59 -14.23
C SER A 594 5.79 2.37 -13.35
N GLU A 595 5.85 2.59 -12.05
CA GLU A 595 5.73 1.55 -11.05
C GLU A 595 4.67 1.94 -10.01
N ALA A 596 3.90 0.95 -9.57
CA ALA A 596 3.04 1.06 -8.40
C ALA A 596 3.15 -0.22 -7.58
N SER A 597 3.27 -0.08 -6.28
CA SER A 597 3.38 -1.21 -5.37
C SER A 597 2.26 -1.16 -4.33
N PHE A 598 1.83 -2.34 -3.89
CA PHE A 598 0.83 -2.48 -2.84
C PHE A 598 1.12 -3.73 -2.00
N ILE A 599 0.53 -3.79 -0.82
CA ILE A 599 0.74 -4.85 0.15
C ILE A 599 -0.51 -5.72 0.20
N VAL A 600 -0.34 -7.03 0.20
CA VAL A 600 -1.35 -7.99 0.63
C VAL A 600 -0.96 -8.48 2.01
N GLU A 601 -1.64 -7.97 3.04
CA GLU A 601 -1.35 -8.37 4.40
C GLU A 601 -1.91 -9.77 4.68
N PRO A 602 -1.13 -10.67 5.30
CA PRO A 602 -1.70 -11.88 5.86
C PRO A 602 -2.76 -11.50 6.91
N PRO A 603 -3.77 -12.34 7.17
CA PRO A 603 -4.81 -12.05 8.16
C PRO A 603 -4.16 -11.81 9.55
N GLY A 604 -4.03 -10.53 9.92
CA GLY A 604 -3.10 -10.11 10.99
C GLY A 604 -3.44 -10.61 12.39
N ASP A 605 -4.73 -10.71 12.74
CA ASP A 605 -5.14 -11.15 14.09
C ASP A 605 -5.09 -12.67 14.26
N GLU A 606 -5.20 -13.43 13.18
CA GLU A 606 -5.07 -14.89 13.17
C GLU A 606 -3.61 -15.37 13.33
N LEU A 607 -2.63 -14.52 12.97
CA LEU A 607 -1.21 -14.81 13.14
C LEU A 607 -0.65 -14.36 14.50
N ARG A 608 -1.42 -13.58 15.26
CA ARG A 608 -1.03 -13.09 16.59
C ARG A 608 -1.39 -14.11 17.66
N GLY A 609 -0.41 -14.77 18.22
CA GLY A 609 -0.61 -15.71 19.32
C GLY A 609 -1.36 -16.98 18.88
N VAL A 610 -0.86 -17.62 17.85
CA VAL A 610 -1.41 -18.85 17.21
C VAL A 610 -1.39 -20.08 18.13
N THR A 611 -1.20 -19.91 19.41
CA THR A 611 -1.40 -20.97 20.37
C THR A 611 -2.87 -21.37 20.39
N SER A 612 -3.14 -22.61 19.97
CA SER A 612 -4.48 -23.18 20.07
C SER A 612 -5.00 -23.02 21.49
N ASN A 613 -6.18 -22.40 21.63
CA ASN A 613 -6.78 -22.17 22.95
C ASN A 613 -7.72 -23.33 23.34
N LEU A 614 -7.12 -24.50 23.49
CA LEU A 614 -7.89 -25.70 23.90
C LEU A 614 -8.54 -25.53 25.26
N LYS A 615 -8.05 -24.66 26.14
CA LYS A 615 -8.67 -24.35 27.44
C LYS A 615 -10.03 -23.70 27.23
N LEU A 616 -10.16 -22.84 26.24
CA LEU A 616 -11.41 -22.19 25.86
C LEU A 616 -12.44 -23.21 25.34
N LEU A 617 -12.02 -24.11 24.43
CA LEU A 617 -12.90 -25.17 23.93
C LEU A 617 -13.40 -26.10 25.05
N LYS A 618 -12.49 -26.50 25.95
CA LYS A 618 -12.87 -27.29 27.17
C LYS A 618 -13.85 -26.52 28.04
N TYR A 619 -13.64 -25.22 28.20
CA TYR A 619 -14.54 -24.37 28.99
C TYR A 619 -15.92 -24.26 28.35
N ILE A 620 -16.02 -24.01 27.03
CA ILE A 620 -17.29 -23.93 26.29
C ILE A 620 -18.07 -25.26 26.41
N ALA A 621 -17.41 -26.38 26.15
CA ALA A 621 -18.02 -27.69 26.26
C ALA A 621 -18.51 -27.96 27.69
N GLY A 622 -17.68 -27.74 28.71
CA GLY A 622 -18.01 -27.94 30.11
C GLY A 622 -19.14 -27.04 30.62
N ALA A 623 -19.15 -25.76 30.22
CA ALA A 623 -20.19 -24.79 30.62
C ALA A 623 -21.58 -25.15 30.09
N THR A 624 -21.67 -25.83 28.94
CA THR A 624 -22.93 -26.24 28.29
C THR A 624 -23.31 -27.71 28.58
N GLY A 625 -22.49 -28.42 29.39
CA GLY A 625 -22.74 -29.85 29.72
C GLY A 625 -22.35 -30.80 28.58
N GLY A 626 -21.61 -30.36 27.59
CA GLY A 626 -20.99 -31.18 26.54
C GLY A 626 -19.63 -31.77 26.98
N SER A 627 -18.97 -32.44 26.07
CA SER A 627 -17.63 -33.03 26.23
C SER A 627 -16.62 -32.46 25.25
N TYR A 628 -15.37 -32.48 25.66
CA TYR A 628 -14.22 -32.10 24.80
C TYR A 628 -13.40 -33.34 24.46
N ILE A 629 -13.02 -33.47 23.20
CA ILE A 629 -12.04 -34.46 22.70
C ILE A 629 -10.99 -33.77 21.82
N SER A 630 -9.90 -34.47 21.51
CA SER A 630 -9.00 -34.10 20.43
C SER A 630 -9.51 -34.76 19.14
N THR A 631 -9.21 -34.14 17.98
CA THR A 631 -9.49 -34.77 16.65
C THR A 631 -8.75 -36.09 16.43
N ARG A 632 -7.83 -36.48 17.32
CA ARG A 632 -7.13 -37.79 17.33
C ARG A 632 -7.83 -38.82 18.19
N ASP A 633 -8.77 -38.41 19.05
CA ASP A 633 -9.46 -39.29 19.98
C ASP A 633 -10.66 -39.97 19.31
N ASN A 634 -11.13 -41.03 19.91
CA ASN A 634 -12.34 -41.71 19.45
C ASN A 634 -13.56 -40.83 19.70
N PRO A 635 -14.37 -40.47 18.66
CA PRO A 635 -15.55 -39.63 18.79
C PRO A 635 -16.67 -40.24 19.59
N GLU A 636 -16.62 -41.53 19.90
CA GLU A 636 -17.57 -42.18 20.83
C GLU A 636 -17.51 -41.61 22.27
N ALA A 637 -16.43 -40.88 22.60
CA ALA A 637 -16.29 -40.21 23.89
C ALA A 637 -17.13 -38.91 23.96
N LEU A 638 -17.67 -38.44 22.84
CA LEU A 638 -18.54 -37.26 22.80
C LEU A 638 -19.88 -37.57 23.47
N ASN A 639 -20.31 -36.67 24.37
CA ASN A 639 -21.57 -36.80 25.06
C ASN A 639 -22.75 -36.32 24.17
N ILE A 640 -23.06 -37.08 23.12
CA ILE A 640 -24.16 -36.81 22.20
C ILE A 640 -25.32 -37.71 22.59
N GLU A 641 -26.40 -37.11 23.13
CA GLU A 641 -27.55 -37.87 23.58
C GLU A 641 -28.46 -38.31 22.44
N ASN A 642 -28.55 -39.62 22.24
CA ASN A 642 -29.42 -40.23 21.24
C ASN A 642 -30.86 -40.30 21.74
N VAL A 643 -31.46 -39.16 22.10
CA VAL A 643 -32.85 -39.04 22.56
C VAL A 643 -33.64 -38.28 21.50
N ARG A 644 -34.72 -38.91 21.01
CA ARG A 644 -35.64 -38.25 20.07
C ARG A 644 -36.42 -37.12 20.75
N LYS A 645 -36.65 -36.06 20.04
CA LYS A 645 -37.48 -34.94 20.49
C LYS A 645 -38.93 -35.32 20.40
N LYS A 646 -39.65 -35.14 21.49
CA LYS A 646 -41.12 -35.37 21.53
C LYS A 646 -41.81 -34.02 21.31
N THR A 647 -42.38 -33.83 20.13
CA THR A 647 -43.16 -32.64 19.81
C THR A 647 -44.63 -32.92 19.97
N ILE A 648 -45.34 -32.09 20.73
CA ILE A 648 -46.80 -32.23 20.92
C ILE A 648 -47.45 -31.81 19.60
N THR A 649 -48.06 -32.78 18.90
CA THR A 649 -48.72 -32.58 17.62
C THR A 649 -50.22 -32.26 17.75
N GLY A 650 -50.80 -32.49 18.89
CA GLY A 650 -52.20 -32.21 19.13
C GLY A 650 -52.69 -32.59 20.50
N TYR A 651 -53.83 -32.09 20.86
CA TYR A 651 -54.54 -32.47 22.07
C TYR A 651 -55.80 -33.25 21.69
N LYS A 652 -55.90 -34.49 22.08
CA LYS A 652 -57.14 -35.28 21.97
C LYS A 652 -58.02 -34.92 23.15
N THR A 653 -59.02 -34.11 22.91
CA THR A 653 -60.05 -33.83 23.93
C THR A 653 -61.03 -35.02 24.03
N VAL A 654 -60.90 -35.77 25.07
CA VAL A 654 -61.94 -36.75 25.38
C VAL A 654 -63.08 -36.00 26.12
N LEU A 655 -64.26 -35.88 25.47
CA LEU A 655 -65.41 -35.27 26.03
C LEU A 655 -65.98 -36.31 27.06
N LEU A 656 -65.89 -35.96 28.33
CA LEU A 656 -66.37 -36.82 29.41
C LEU A 656 -67.85 -37.19 29.24
N TRP A 657 -68.64 -36.36 28.57
CA TRP A 657 -70.05 -36.54 28.31
C TRP A 657 -70.37 -37.61 27.26
N ASP A 658 -69.50 -37.98 26.41
CA ASP A 658 -69.65 -39.01 25.38
C ASP A 658 -69.22 -40.39 25.89
N ASN A 659 -68.83 -40.48 27.16
CA ASN A 659 -68.42 -41.74 27.75
C ASN A 659 -69.65 -42.46 28.30
N PRO A 660 -70.03 -43.65 27.76
CA PRO A 660 -71.24 -44.41 28.19
C PRO A 660 -71.22 -44.77 29.68
N PHE A 661 -70.06 -44.86 30.32
CA PHE A 661 -69.91 -45.07 31.74
C PHE A 661 -70.46 -43.89 32.58
N PHE A 662 -70.36 -42.67 32.17
CA PHE A 662 -70.95 -41.53 32.88
C PHE A 662 -72.46 -41.52 32.78
N LEU A 663 -72.99 -41.90 31.61
CA LEU A 663 -74.41 -42.07 31.45
C LEU A 663 -74.99 -43.18 32.40
N LEU A 664 -74.27 -44.33 32.43
CA LEU A 664 -74.62 -45.42 33.34
C LEU A 664 -74.51 -45.03 34.81
N LEU A 665 -73.51 -44.25 35.19
CA LEU A 665 -73.31 -43.73 36.54
C LEU A 665 -74.46 -42.79 36.93
N ILE A 666 -74.85 -41.87 36.07
CA ILE A 666 -75.95 -40.94 36.27
C ILE A 666 -77.27 -41.74 36.40
N LEU A 667 -77.54 -42.70 35.51
CA LEU A 667 -78.70 -43.55 35.57
C LEU A 667 -78.73 -44.42 36.86
N GLY A 668 -77.55 -44.92 37.27
CA GLY A 668 -77.37 -45.65 38.50
C GLY A 668 -77.64 -44.81 39.75
N LEU A 669 -77.21 -43.58 39.78
CA LEU A 669 -77.50 -42.64 40.87
C LEU A 669 -78.97 -42.25 40.91
N LEU A 670 -79.58 -41.96 39.77
CA LEU A 670 -81.05 -41.73 39.69
C LEU A 670 -81.86 -42.94 40.12
N PHE A 671 -81.44 -44.13 39.70
CA PHE A 671 -82.12 -45.38 40.14
C PHE A 671 -81.92 -45.61 41.64
N SER A 672 -80.79 -45.35 42.19
CA SER A 672 -80.48 -45.42 43.61
C SER A 672 -81.30 -44.41 44.39
N GLU A 673 -81.39 -43.20 43.96
CA GLU A 673 -82.26 -42.18 44.57
C GLU A 673 -83.68 -42.53 44.48
N TRP A 674 -84.19 -43.00 43.36
CA TRP A 674 -85.53 -43.45 43.19
C TRP A 674 -85.86 -44.66 44.13
N SER A 675 -84.94 -45.66 44.22
CA SER A 675 -85.09 -46.82 45.10
C SER A 675 -85.14 -46.43 46.57
N LEU A 676 -84.21 -45.51 46.99
CA LEU A 676 -84.16 -45.02 48.35
C LEU A 676 -85.38 -44.18 48.68
N ARG A 677 -85.90 -43.32 47.82
CA ARG A 677 -87.15 -42.59 48.01
C ARG A 677 -88.34 -43.55 48.15
N ARG A 678 -88.40 -44.54 47.30
CA ARG A 678 -89.47 -45.60 47.39
C ARG A 678 -89.39 -46.42 48.65
N ARG A 679 -88.18 -46.75 49.12
CA ARG A 679 -87.99 -47.52 50.33
C ARG A 679 -88.38 -46.75 51.61
N TRP A 680 -88.20 -45.45 51.60
CA TRP A 680 -88.50 -44.57 52.72
C TRP A 680 -89.88 -43.86 52.61
N GLY A 681 -90.66 -44.19 51.61
CA GLY A 681 -92.01 -43.66 51.48
C GLY A 681 -92.07 -42.15 51.12
N LEU A 682 -90.97 -41.60 50.71
CA LEU A 682 -90.86 -40.19 50.24
C LEU A 682 -91.37 -40.11 48.80
N LYS A 683 -92.40 -39.26 48.56
CA LYS A 683 -92.95 -39.03 47.21
C LYS A 683 -92.02 -38.15 46.41
#